data_edb53cbffb96ad58462c167eea8148f7
#
_entry.id   edb53cbffb96ad58462c167eea8148f7
#
_cell.length_a   1.000
_cell.length_b   1.000
_cell.length_c   1.000
_cell.angle_alpha   90.00
_cell.angle_beta   90.00
_cell.angle_gamma   90.00
#
_symmetry.space_group_name_H-M   'P 1'
#
loop_
_entity.id
_entity.type
_entity.pdbx_description
1 polymer ?
#
loop_
_entity_poly.entity_id
_entity_poly.type
_entity_poly.pdbx_seq_one_letter_code
_entity_poly.pdbx_strand_id
1 'polypeptide(L)'
;METEEKNEECIYIPDTQEQIDERLALAWEGIEGMSDQQDTSEKYKDYFMKQAQFCLMIREHAGAVANGSIRQMSLNELRLMNNELYSDITPDHYDTSYTNPVYTSNLFGKELGQLLSFLAAETRAMISSAYQGDKIGIVIRLELLLEIYGIFRDAAQDDIEIKAKYVKSAMYWYVSDYAEYGALHSTVSQVNTDDEFVYKLIMESDLSDIRYLFYTGEYISKGIEHTAAHIAELPTDKVDLMADTFTEGFKNGFKMMNKDITKVKSVNIRGQFGFERFYVRAVKNFEKMGFKVAMSTNANSIFAGYELERSCIYGANPNKQYDFDHREDLALFLDGRLVTRKLEGIRASFEEHREQAAVYGGPAVLLIFGEKDFEPVSSGEIPAYNDEQKKLSASYTSKATAAVYDYVVSSHRCFTIISFPSPEIGVQYKEIFDEIVKINSLESAKYAVIQQSIIDALDQGIYAEVKGKDGNKTDLKIMLHELKDPAHQSNFENCVADVNIPVGEVFTSPVLEGTNGVLNVKKVFINGLEYRDLLINVKEGMAVDYDCSNFSDHAVDRKLIDDNIMFHHGILPMGEFAIGTNTIAYVAARKFDIESKLDILIAEKTGPHFAFGDTCYSRDEDNKTWNPDGKELIARSNSISDLRKSEPDKAYFGCHTDITIPYDELGSIEAVRADGSRITIIKDGRFVLPGTEELNKAFDAS
;
A
#
# COMPACT_ATOMS: atom_id res chain seq x y z
N MET A 1 39.30 -0.50 39.88
CA MET A 1 38.69 -1.82 39.72
C MET A 1 37.32 -1.55 39.08
N GLU A 2 37.31 -1.51 37.77
CA GLU A 2 36.09 -1.44 36.96
C GLU A 2 35.58 -2.87 36.81
N THR A 3 34.39 -3.12 37.29
CA THR A 3 33.70 -4.37 37.08
C THR A 3 33.12 -4.32 35.68
N GLU A 4 33.70 -5.05 34.74
CA GLU A 4 33.07 -5.40 33.46
C GLU A 4 31.80 -6.20 33.80
N GLU A 5 30.63 -5.55 33.64
CA GLU A 5 29.36 -6.26 33.46
C GLU A 5 29.44 -6.98 32.10
N LYS A 6 29.66 -8.29 32.15
CA LYS A 6 29.42 -9.15 31.00
C LYS A 6 27.95 -9.07 30.66
N ASN A 7 27.62 -8.44 29.54
CA ASN A 7 26.35 -8.66 28.86
C ASN A 7 26.29 -10.16 28.52
N GLU A 8 25.52 -10.92 29.27
CA GLU A 8 25.04 -12.22 28.81
C GLU A 8 24.08 -11.92 27.63
N GLU A 9 24.56 -12.12 26.41
CA GLU A 9 23.71 -12.19 25.24
C GLU A 9 22.68 -13.30 25.48
N CYS A 10 21.42 -12.93 25.66
CA CYS A 10 20.33 -13.87 25.74
C CYS A 10 20.18 -14.48 24.34
N ILE A 11 20.79 -15.65 24.15
CA ILE A 11 20.65 -16.40 22.89
C ILE A 11 19.22 -16.93 22.87
N TYR A 12 18.38 -16.37 21.98
CA TYR A 12 17.06 -16.91 21.71
C TYR A 12 17.22 -18.34 21.15
N ILE A 13 16.75 -19.32 21.90
CA ILE A 13 16.67 -20.72 21.46
C ILE A 13 15.20 -20.92 21.06
N PRO A 14 14.88 -21.09 19.76
CA PRO A 14 13.50 -21.33 19.35
C PRO A 14 12.97 -22.60 20.00
N ASP A 15 11.70 -22.56 20.44
CA ASP A 15 11.00 -23.73 20.97
C ASP A 15 11.00 -24.87 19.95
N THR A 16 11.18 -26.09 20.45
CA THR A 16 10.96 -27.28 19.63
C THR A 16 9.47 -27.46 19.33
N GLN A 17 9.16 -28.20 18.28
CA GLN A 17 7.76 -28.50 17.94
C GLN A 17 7.00 -29.17 19.09
N GLU A 18 7.68 -30.03 19.87
CA GLU A 18 7.11 -30.69 21.05
C GLU A 18 6.77 -29.67 22.15
N GLN A 19 7.64 -28.71 22.39
CA GLN A 19 7.40 -27.60 23.36
C GLN A 19 6.23 -26.71 22.92
N ILE A 20 6.15 -26.38 21.64
CA ILE A 20 5.03 -25.60 21.09
C ILE A 20 3.71 -26.37 21.25
N ASP A 21 3.71 -27.67 20.98
CA ASP A 21 2.51 -28.51 21.10
C ASP A 21 2.08 -28.65 22.56
N GLU A 22 3.00 -28.77 23.51
CA GLU A 22 2.74 -28.78 24.95
C GLU A 22 2.16 -27.44 25.43
N ARG A 23 2.81 -26.31 25.07
CA ARG A 23 2.31 -24.97 25.39
C ARG A 23 0.91 -24.76 24.84
N LEU A 24 0.66 -25.15 23.60
CA LEU A 24 -0.64 -25.02 22.95
C LEU A 24 -1.73 -25.83 23.66
N ALA A 25 -1.41 -27.06 24.08
CA ALA A 25 -2.36 -27.93 24.83
C ALA A 25 -2.72 -27.30 26.19
N LEU A 26 -1.73 -26.81 26.94
CA LEU A 26 -1.94 -26.13 28.22
C LEU A 26 -2.72 -24.82 28.06
N ALA A 27 -2.45 -24.06 27.01
CA ALA A 27 -3.18 -22.82 26.74
C ALA A 27 -4.65 -23.10 26.44
N TRP A 28 -4.96 -24.12 25.64
CA TRP A 28 -6.38 -24.52 25.39
C TRP A 28 -7.10 -24.98 26.66
N GLU A 29 -6.45 -25.74 27.54
CA GLU A 29 -7.02 -26.12 28.84
C GLU A 29 -7.31 -24.86 29.68
N GLY A 30 -6.41 -23.87 29.65
CA GLY A 30 -6.62 -22.60 30.32
C GLY A 30 -7.83 -21.82 29.77
N ILE A 31 -8.03 -21.79 28.45
CA ILE A 31 -9.17 -21.13 27.79
C ILE A 31 -10.49 -21.84 28.16
N GLU A 32 -10.52 -23.18 28.18
CA GLU A 32 -11.69 -23.91 28.66
C GLU A 32 -12.03 -23.55 30.11
N GLY A 33 -11.01 -23.53 30.98
CA GLY A 33 -11.16 -23.10 32.38
C GLY A 33 -11.70 -21.67 32.49
N MET A 34 -11.20 -20.73 31.68
CA MET A 34 -11.70 -19.32 31.64
C MET A 34 -13.16 -19.25 31.21
N SER A 35 -13.60 -20.08 30.25
CA SER A 35 -14.99 -20.15 29.80
C SER A 35 -15.92 -20.67 30.89
N ASP A 36 -15.49 -21.66 31.68
CA ASP A 36 -16.35 -22.38 32.63
C ASP A 36 -16.44 -21.68 33.99
N GLN A 37 -15.30 -21.15 34.52
CA GLN A 37 -15.20 -20.73 35.92
C GLN A 37 -15.60 -19.27 36.16
N GLN A 38 -15.35 -18.38 35.19
CA GLN A 38 -15.72 -16.93 35.26
C GLN A 38 -15.28 -16.23 36.58
N ASP A 39 -14.03 -16.46 37.00
CA ASP A 39 -13.50 -16.08 38.31
C ASP A 39 -13.13 -14.59 38.44
N THR A 40 -13.49 -13.75 37.47
CA THR A 40 -13.27 -12.31 37.53
C THR A 40 -14.43 -11.57 38.21
N SER A 41 -14.22 -10.29 38.53
CA SER A 41 -15.34 -9.46 39.02
C SER A 41 -16.43 -9.32 37.96
N GLU A 42 -17.69 -9.13 38.43
CA GLU A 42 -18.90 -9.07 37.58
C GLU A 42 -18.76 -8.12 36.38
N LYS A 43 -18.01 -7.02 36.58
CA LYS A 43 -17.76 -5.99 35.56
C LYS A 43 -17.05 -6.53 34.32
N TYR A 44 -16.21 -7.55 34.47
CA TYR A 44 -15.33 -8.05 33.39
C TYR A 44 -15.69 -9.45 32.89
N LYS A 45 -16.65 -10.13 33.52
CA LYS A 45 -17.05 -11.50 33.18
C LYS A 45 -17.48 -11.66 31.72
N ASP A 46 -18.38 -10.77 31.24
CA ASP A 46 -18.86 -10.86 29.85
C ASP A 46 -17.72 -10.69 28.84
N TYR A 47 -16.78 -9.78 29.12
CA TYR A 47 -15.60 -9.60 28.28
C TYR A 47 -14.80 -10.89 28.13
N PHE A 48 -14.35 -11.47 29.24
CA PHE A 48 -13.52 -12.67 29.20
C PHE A 48 -14.27 -13.90 28.69
N MET A 49 -15.54 -14.04 29.04
CA MET A 49 -16.39 -15.11 28.49
C MET A 49 -16.46 -15.03 26.96
N LYS A 50 -16.69 -13.86 26.38
CA LYS A 50 -16.73 -13.69 24.93
C LYS A 50 -15.37 -13.93 24.26
N GLN A 51 -14.26 -13.49 24.90
CA GLN A 51 -12.94 -13.79 24.40
C GLN A 51 -12.67 -15.31 24.41
N ALA A 52 -13.03 -16.03 25.48
CA ALA A 52 -12.90 -17.47 25.55
C ALA A 52 -13.72 -18.18 24.46
N GLN A 53 -15.00 -17.80 24.30
CA GLN A 53 -15.87 -18.36 23.26
C GLN A 53 -15.31 -18.15 21.86
N PHE A 54 -14.78 -16.96 21.59
CA PHE A 54 -14.12 -16.67 20.31
C PHE A 54 -12.89 -17.55 20.08
N CYS A 55 -12.03 -17.72 21.10
CA CYS A 55 -10.90 -18.64 21.01
C CYS A 55 -11.32 -20.09 20.75
N LEU A 56 -12.34 -20.57 21.44
CA LEU A 56 -12.86 -21.93 21.25
C LEU A 56 -13.44 -22.13 19.84
N MET A 57 -14.14 -21.14 19.30
CA MET A 57 -14.59 -21.13 17.91
C MET A 57 -13.40 -21.25 16.95
N ILE A 58 -12.31 -20.45 17.14
CA ILE A 58 -11.11 -20.55 16.31
C ILE A 58 -10.48 -21.94 16.41
N ARG A 59 -10.47 -22.57 17.59
CA ARG A 59 -9.97 -23.95 17.75
C ARG A 59 -10.76 -24.95 16.91
N GLU A 60 -12.08 -24.82 16.86
CA GLU A 60 -12.92 -25.69 16.01
C GLU A 60 -12.59 -25.50 14.52
N HIS A 61 -12.42 -24.26 14.09
CA HIS A 61 -12.01 -23.92 12.73
C HIS A 61 -10.62 -24.50 12.39
N ALA A 62 -9.64 -24.29 13.27
CA ALA A 62 -8.31 -24.87 13.11
C ALA A 62 -8.35 -26.39 12.98
N GLY A 63 -9.20 -27.06 13.78
CA GLY A 63 -9.46 -28.49 13.69
C GLY A 63 -10.05 -28.90 12.35
N ALA A 64 -11.02 -28.15 11.82
CA ALA A 64 -11.63 -28.41 10.51
C ALA A 64 -10.65 -28.21 9.35
N VAL A 65 -9.76 -27.24 9.46
CA VAL A 65 -8.66 -27.00 8.50
C VAL A 65 -7.66 -28.16 8.57
N ALA A 66 -7.16 -28.48 9.76
CA ALA A 66 -6.12 -29.49 9.96
C ALA A 66 -6.54 -30.91 9.52
N ASN A 67 -7.79 -31.30 9.77
CA ASN A 67 -8.32 -32.61 9.36
C ASN A 67 -8.92 -32.63 7.95
N GLY A 68 -8.95 -31.47 7.26
CA GLY A 68 -9.46 -31.34 5.89
C GLY A 68 -10.98 -31.37 5.75
N SER A 69 -11.77 -31.40 6.85
CA SER A 69 -13.23 -31.42 6.78
C SER A 69 -13.82 -30.14 6.20
N ILE A 70 -13.11 -29.00 6.33
CA ILE A 70 -13.50 -27.72 5.70
C ILE A 70 -13.71 -27.84 4.19
N ARG A 71 -12.95 -28.70 3.51
CA ARG A 71 -13.07 -28.94 2.05
C ARG A 71 -14.33 -29.73 1.67
N GLN A 72 -15.01 -30.35 2.64
CA GLN A 72 -16.24 -31.11 2.44
C GLN A 72 -17.50 -30.27 2.69
N MET A 73 -17.34 -29.08 3.27
CA MET A 73 -18.43 -28.17 3.53
C MET A 73 -19.03 -27.59 2.25
N SER A 74 -20.35 -27.37 2.27
CA SER A 74 -21.04 -26.64 1.21
C SER A 74 -20.62 -25.16 1.21
N LEU A 75 -20.79 -24.47 0.08
CA LEU A 75 -20.53 -23.03 -0.01
C LEU A 75 -21.31 -22.21 1.03
N ASN A 76 -22.54 -22.61 1.34
CA ASN A 76 -23.34 -21.89 2.35
C ASN A 76 -22.80 -22.10 3.77
N GLU A 77 -22.31 -23.27 4.12
CA GLU A 77 -21.67 -23.53 5.41
C GLU A 77 -20.38 -22.71 5.53
N LEU A 78 -19.56 -22.65 4.48
CA LEU A 78 -18.34 -21.86 4.45
C LEU A 78 -18.61 -20.35 4.59
N ARG A 79 -19.64 -19.84 3.91
CA ARG A 79 -20.06 -18.43 4.07
C ARG A 79 -20.53 -18.12 5.49
N LEU A 80 -21.31 -19.01 6.09
CA LEU A 80 -21.76 -18.83 7.48
C LEU A 80 -20.57 -18.80 8.44
N MET A 81 -19.67 -19.77 8.30
CA MET A 81 -18.44 -19.88 9.07
C MET A 81 -17.55 -18.63 8.93
N ASN A 82 -17.36 -18.12 7.71
CA ASN A 82 -16.60 -16.90 7.46
C ASN A 82 -17.27 -15.66 8.06
N ASN A 83 -18.59 -15.54 7.90
CA ASN A 83 -19.34 -14.44 8.50
C ASN A 83 -19.30 -14.48 10.05
N GLU A 84 -19.34 -15.65 10.67
CA GLU A 84 -19.25 -15.81 12.12
C GLU A 84 -17.91 -15.29 12.67
N LEU A 85 -16.80 -15.62 11.99
CA LEU A 85 -15.45 -15.17 12.34
C LEU A 85 -15.31 -13.64 12.38
N TYR A 86 -16.08 -12.93 11.56
CA TYR A 86 -15.94 -11.48 11.37
C TYR A 86 -17.16 -10.66 11.85
N SER A 87 -18.21 -11.32 12.34
CA SER A 87 -19.50 -10.67 12.65
C SER A 87 -19.38 -9.51 13.64
N ASP A 88 -18.54 -9.66 14.66
CA ASP A 88 -18.39 -8.68 15.74
C ASP A 88 -17.72 -7.37 15.31
N ILE A 89 -16.97 -7.37 14.20
CA ILE A 89 -16.31 -6.17 13.65
C ILE A 89 -17.05 -5.57 12.45
N THR A 90 -18.10 -6.23 11.93
CA THR A 90 -18.89 -5.62 10.84
C THR A 90 -19.57 -4.34 11.30
N PRO A 91 -19.86 -3.37 10.41
CA PRO A 91 -20.47 -2.09 10.77
C PRO A 91 -21.74 -2.21 11.63
N ASP A 92 -22.56 -3.26 11.42
CA ASP A 92 -23.82 -3.47 12.14
C ASP A 92 -23.61 -3.87 13.62
N HIS A 93 -22.44 -4.38 14.00
CA HIS A 93 -22.17 -4.89 15.35
C HIS A 93 -21.00 -4.18 16.05
N TYR A 94 -20.18 -3.44 15.31
CA TYR A 94 -18.94 -2.86 15.80
C TYR A 94 -19.14 -1.88 16.98
N ASP A 95 -20.22 -1.13 17.00
CA ASP A 95 -20.51 -0.16 18.07
C ASP A 95 -20.62 -0.80 19.47
N THR A 96 -20.84 -2.11 19.55
CA THR A 96 -20.92 -2.87 20.81
C THR A 96 -19.89 -3.98 20.90
N SER A 97 -18.94 -4.00 19.99
CA SER A 97 -17.83 -4.95 20.00
C SER A 97 -16.76 -4.58 21.04
N TYR A 98 -16.18 -5.57 21.67
CA TYR A 98 -15.03 -5.38 22.54
C TYR A 98 -13.73 -5.01 21.79
N THR A 99 -13.73 -5.10 20.46
CA THR A 99 -12.67 -4.53 19.63
C THR A 99 -12.85 -3.04 19.36
N ASN A 100 -13.96 -2.43 19.78
CA ASN A 100 -14.17 -0.98 19.62
C ASN A 100 -13.61 -0.23 20.83
N PRO A 101 -12.56 0.61 20.69
CA PRO A 101 -11.92 1.32 21.79
C PRO A 101 -12.84 2.33 22.46
N VAL A 102 -13.83 2.88 21.75
CA VAL A 102 -14.82 3.79 22.32
C VAL A 102 -15.79 3.02 23.24
N TYR A 103 -16.27 1.87 22.78
CA TYR A 103 -17.17 1.02 23.59
C TYR A 103 -16.50 0.53 24.87
N THR A 104 -15.29 -0.03 24.75
CA THR A 104 -14.54 -0.55 25.89
C THR A 104 -14.11 0.54 26.87
N SER A 105 -13.74 1.73 26.37
CA SER A 105 -13.42 2.89 27.22
C SER A 105 -14.64 3.37 28.02
N ASN A 106 -15.82 3.35 27.43
CA ASN A 106 -17.05 3.68 28.14
C ASN A 106 -17.39 2.68 29.26
N LEU A 107 -17.07 1.38 29.06
CA LEU A 107 -17.32 0.34 30.05
C LEU A 107 -16.26 0.30 31.16
N PHE A 108 -14.99 0.44 30.83
CA PHE A 108 -13.87 0.10 31.70
C PHE A 108 -13.03 1.32 32.12
N GLY A 109 -13.28 2.49 31.51
CA GLY A 109 -12.42 3.69 31.59
C GLY A 109 -11.35 3.67 30.52
N LYS A 110 -10.89 4.86 30.12
CA LYS A 110 -10.06 5.05 28.94
C LYS A 110 -8.82 4.15 28.89
N GLU A 111 -7.96 4.20 29.92
CA GLU A 111 -6.69 3.45 29.91
C GLU A 111 -6.89 1.94 29.79
N LEU A 112 -7.78 1.40 30.62
CA LEU A 112 -8.05 -0.03 30.63
C LEU A 112 -8.88 -0.46 29.41
N GLY A 113 -9.83 0.39 28.98
CA GLY A 113 -10.64 0.14 27.80
C GLY A 113 -9.83 0.03 26.52
N GLN A 114 -8.88 0.93 26.30
CA GLN A 114 -7.95 0.86 25.14
C GLN A 114 -7.13 -0.43 25.17
N LEU A 115 -6.60 -0.84 26.32
CA LEU A 115 -5.83 -2.09 26.45
C LEU A 115 -6.70 -3.33 26.19
N LEU A 116 -7.93 -3.37 26.70
CA LEU A 116 -8.82 -4.50 26.47
C LEU A 116 -9.35 -4.53 25.03
N SER A 117 -9.55 -3.39 24.39
CA SER A 117 -9.86 -3.31 22.97
C SER A 117 -8.71 -3.87 22.10
N PHE A 118 -7.50 -3.43 22.39
CA PHE A 118 -6.28 -3.98 21.77
C PHE A 118 -6.19 -5.50 21.94
N LEU A 119 -6.40 -6.03 23.15
CA LEU A 119 -6.35 -7.47 23.41
C LEU A 119 -7.38 -8.23 22.55
N ALA A 120 -8.60 -7.71 22.48
CA ALA A 120 -9.65 -8.32 21.66
C ALA A 120 -9.29 -8.29 20.17
N ALA A 121 -8.72 -7.19 19.66
CA ALA A 121 -8.26 -7.08 18.28
C ALA A 121 -7.08 -8.02 17.99
N GLU A 122 -6.10 -8.09 18.89
CA GLU A 122 -4.94 -8.99 18.75
C GLU A 122 -5.33 -10.46 18.78
N THR A 123 -6.33 -10.84 19.62
CA THR A 123 -6.88 -12.19 19.66
C THR A 123 -7.44 -12.62 18.30
N ARG A 124 -8.02 -11.71 17.52
CA ARG A 124 -8.57 -11.99 16.18
C ARG A 124 -7.50 -12.41 15.16
N ALA A 125 -6.27 -11.98 15.33
CA ALA A 125 -5.18 -12.38 14.44
C ALA A 125 -4.91 -13.90 14.46
N MET A 126 -5.42 -14.64 15.45
CA MET A 126 -5.40 -16.11 15.46
C MET A 126 -6.20 -16.73 14.31
N ILE A 127 -7.15 -16.01 13.69
CA ILE A 127 -7.90 -16.54 12.53
C ILE A 127 -6.90 -16.94 11.43
N SER A 128 -6.05 -16.02 11.03
CA SER A 128 -5.03 -16.29 10.00
C SER A 128 -4.09 -17.43 10.41
N SER A 129 -3.59 -17.40 11.66
CA SER A 129 -2.72 -18.47 12.19
C SER A 129 -3.40 -19.86 12.16
N ALA A 130 -4.71 -19.92 12.45
CA ALA A 130 -5.48 -21.18 12.43
C ALA A 130 -5.56 -21.80 11.03
N TYR A 131 -5.77 -20.98 10.01
CA TYR A 131 -5.85 -21.45 8.62
C TYR A 131 -4.49 -21.80 8.03
N GLN A 132 -3.44 -21.09 8.43
CA GLN A 132 -2.05 -21.36 8.01
C GLN A 132 -1.39 -22.51 8.78
N GLY A 133 -2.00 -22.98 9.88
CA GLY A 133 -1.40 -23.98 10.77
C GLY A 133 -0.24 -23.41 11.61
N ASP A 134 -0.19 -22.10 11.77
CA ASP A 134 0.81 -21.40 12.59
C ASP A 134 0.49 -21.54 14.09
N LYS A 135 1.00 -22.58 14.70
CA LYS A 135 0.79 -22.87 16.11
C LYS A 135 1.42 -21.83 17.05
N ILE A 136 2.54 -21.23 16.64
CA ILE A 136 3.20 -20.18 17.42
C ILE A 136 2.27 -18.95 17.49
N GLY A 137 1.73 -18.52 16.38
CA GLY A 137 0.81 -17.40 16.35
C GLY A 137 -0.46 -17.61 17.19
N ILE A 138 -0.93 -18.86 17.30
CA ILE A 138 -2.05 -19.18 18.19
C ILE A 138 -1.60 -19.14 19.66
N VAL A 139 -0.54 -19.87 20.02
CA VAL A 139 -0.17 -20.05 21.44
C VAL A 139 0.21 -18.74 22.11
N ILE A 140 0.97 -17.86 21.43
CA ILE A 140 1.40 -16.60 22.03
C ILE A 140 0.23 -15.67 22.36
N ARG A 141 -0.83 -15.71 21.57
CA ARG A 141 -2.05 -14.91 21.79
C ARG A 141 -2.95 -15.51 22.88
N LEU A 142 -3.03 -16.84 22.94
CA LEU A 142 -3.74 -17.53 24.02
C LEU A 142 -3.04 -17.28 25.36
N GLU A 143 -1.72 -17.39 25.40
CA GLU A 143 -0.93 -17.13 26.62
C GLU A 143 -1.08 -15.67 27.07
N LEU A 144 -1.02 -14.68 26.14
CA LEU A 144 -1.29 -13.29 26.46
C LEU A 144 -2.70 -13.12 27.08
N LEU A 145 -3.71 -13.70 26.48
CA LEU A 145 -5.10 -13.60 26.99
C LEU A 145 -5.20 -14.23 28.38
N LEU A 146 -4.59 -15.39 28.60
CA LEU A 146 -4.59 -16.08 29.89
C LEU A 146 -3.78 -15.32 30.98
N GLU A 147 -2.68 -14.70 30.63
CA GLU A 147 -1.90 -13.84 31.55
C GLU A 147 -2.75 -12.65 31.99
N ILE A 148 -3.39 -11.97 31.04
CA ILE A 148 -4.27 -10.85 31.36
C ILE A 148 -5.47 -11.32 32.21
N TYR A 149 -6.11 -12.43 31.84
CA TYR A 149 -7.19 -13.02 32.65
C TYR A 149 -6.72 -13.32 34.08
N GLY A 150 -5.51 -13.86 34.26
CA GLY A 150 -4.91 -14.12 35.58
C GLY A 150 -4.83 -12.86 36.44
N ILE A 151 -4.40 -11.72 35.85
CA ILE A 151 -4.34 -10.43 36.57
C ILE A 151 -5.73 -10.04 37.09
N PHE A 152 -6.78 -10.24 36.30
CA PHE A 152 -8.16 -9.88 36.66
C PHE A 152 -8.75 -10.86 37.68
N ARG A 153 -8.47 -12.14 37.56
CA ARG A 153 -8.87 -13.18 38.50
C ARG A 153 -8.26 -12.94 39.87
N ASP A 154 -6.94 -12.75 39.93
CA ASP A 154 -6.21 -12.55 41.19
C ASP A 154 -6.68 -11.26 41.87
N ALA A 155 -6.90 -10.20 41.12
CA ALA A 155 -7.48 -8.96 41.64
C ALA A 155 -8.89 -9.15 42.21
N ALA A 156 -9.74 -9.98 41.58
CA ALA A 156 -11.06 -10.30 42.06
C ALA A 156 -11.01 -11.15 43.35
N GLN A 157 -10.08 -12.10 43.47
CA GLN A 157 -9.89 -12.92 44.67
C GLN A 157 -9.41 -12.08 45.87
N ASP A 158 -8.54 -11.11 45.62
CA ASP A 158 -7.98 -10.25 46.66
C ASP A 158 -8.83 -9.00 46.93
N ASP A 159 -9.94 -8.82 46.24
CA ASP A 159 -10.83 -7.64 46.31
C ASP A 159 -10.07 -6.32 46.10
N ILE A 160 -9.20 -6.29 45.12
CA ILE A 160 -8.40 -5.11 44.75
C ILE A 160 -8.76 -4.56 43.39
N GLU A 161 -8.56 -3.24 43.19
CA GLU A 161 -8.80 -2.57 41.94
C GLU A 161 -7.72 -2.90 40.90
N ILE A 162 -8.13 -3.20 39.64
CA ILE A 162 -7.23 -3.42 38.52
C ILE A 162 -6.48 -2.14 38.17
N LYS A 163 -5.16 -2.24 38.13
CA LYS A 163 -4.31 -1.13 37.68
C LYS A 163 -3.87 -1.36 36.22
N ALA A 164 -4.28 -0.49 35.33
CA ALA A 164 -3.99 -0.55 33.90
C ALA A 164 -2.49 -0.78 33.59
N LYS A 165 -1.59 -0.24 34.43
CA LYS A 165 -0.13 -0.42 34.26
C LYS A 165 0.35 -1.88 34.28
N TYR A 166 -0.32 -2.80 34.99
CA TYR A 166 0.06 -4.22 35.01
C TYR A 166 -0.39 -4.91 33.73
N VAL A 167 -1.60 -4.62 33.28
CA VAL A 167 -2.13 -5.08 31.99
C VAL A 167 -1.24 -4.57 30.84
N LYS A 168 -0.94 -3.28 30.85
CA LYS A 168 -0.02 -2.67 29.87
C LYS A 168 1.37 -3.30 29.89
N SER A 169 1.91 -3.65 31.07
CA SER A 169 3.24 -4.28 31.19
C SER A 169 3.26 -5.65 30.53
N ALA A 170 2.26 -6.50 30.77
CA ALA A 170 2.18 -7.82 30.15
C ALA A 170 2.11 -7.71 28.61
N MET A 171 1.25 -6.81 28.11
CA MET A 171 1.13 -6.56 26.67
C MET A 171 2.41 -5.98 26.06
N TYR A 172 3.12 -5.10 26.77
CA TYR A 172 4.42 -4.57 26.32
C TYR A 172 5.44 -5.68 26.12
N TRP A 173 5.54 -6.60 27.08
CA TRP A 173 6.46 -7.74 26.98
C TRP A 173 6.07 -8.69 25.85
N TYR A 174 4.78 -8.93 25.65
CA TYR A 174 4.31 -9.69 24.50
C TYR A 174 4.83 -9.09 23.17
N VAL A 175 4.65 -7.77 22.95
CA VAL A 175 5.13 -7.11 21.72
C VAL A 175 6.67 -7.14 21.63
N SER A 176 7.37 -7.03 22.75
CA SER A 176 8.82 -7.03 22.82
C SER A 176 9.41 -8.43 22.60
N ASP A 177 8.89 -9.42 23.28
CA ASP A 177 9.45 -10.78 23.28
C ASP A 177 9.24 -11.50 21.95
N TYR A 178 8.13 -11.21 21.27
CA TYR A 178 7.82 -11.77 19.96
C TYR A 178 8.15 -10.84 18.78
N ALA A 179 9.16 -9.97 18.93
CA ALA A 179 9.58 -9.05 17.87
C ALA A 179 10.10 -9.76 16.61
N GLU A 180 10.80 -10.91 16.76
CA GLU A 180 11.25 -11.73 15.64
C GLU A 180 10.07 -12.37 14.90
N TYR A 181 9.11 -12.93 15.63
CA TYR A 181 7.87 -13.45 15.06
C TYR A 181 7.16 -12.34 14.24
N GLY A 182 7.05 -11.14 14.82
CA GLY A 182 6.48 -9.99 14.13
C GLY A 182 7.22 -9.62 12.86
N ALA A 183 8.57 -9.63 12.89
CA ALA A 183 9.38 -9.32 11.72
C ALA A 183 9.23 -10.39 10.61
N LEU A 184 9.17 -11.68 10.98
CA LEU A 184 8.97 -12.78 10.05
C LEU A 184 7.67 -12.62 9.26
N HIS A 185 6.56 -12.35 9.95
CA HIS A 185 5.22 -12.24 9.35
C HIS A 185 4.95 -10.87 8.70
N SER A 186 5.76 -9.84 8.95
CA SER A 186 5.59 -8.53 8.31
C SER A 186 6.63 -8.27 7.23
N THR A 187 7.86 -8.04 7.64
CA THR A 187 8.92 -7.53 6.76
C THR A 187 9.62 -8.63 5.98
N VAL A 188 9.87 -9.79 6.60
CA VAL A 188 10.60 -10.91 5.99
C VAL A 188 9.71 -11.75 5.08
N SER A 189 8.40 -11.78 5.30
CA SER A 189 7.44 -12.52 4.47
C SER A 189 7.57 -12.21 2.96
N GLN A 190 7.97 -10.98 2.61
CA GLN A 190 8.19 -10.58 1.21
C GLN A 190 9.32 -11.33 0.51
N VAL A 191 10.31 -11.81 1.23
CA VAL A 191 11.45 -12.56 0.67
C VAL A 191 11.38 -14.06 0.94
N ASN A 192 10.52 -14.48 1.86
CA ASN A 192 10.37 -15.86 2.28
C ASN A 192 9.62 -16.69 1.22
N THR A 193 10.37 -17.40 0.40
CA THR A 193 9.83 -18.32 -0.63
C THR A 193 9.54 -19.72 -0.11
N ASP A 194 9.74 -19.96 1.19
CA ASP A 194 9.48 -21.27 1.83
C ASP A 194 8.11 -21.27 2.53
N ASP A 195 7.47 -20.10 2.65
CA ASP A 195 6.05 -19.99 2.99
C ASP A 195 5.21 -20.35 1.74
N GLU A 196 4.69 -21.57 1.70
CA GLU A 196 3.97 -22.11 0.56
C GLU A 196 2.44 -22.11 0.75
N PHE A 197 1.90 -21.56 1.86
CA PHE A 197 0.47 -21.65 2.15
C PHE A 197 -0.38 -21.03 1.03
N VAL A 198 -0.20 -19.74 0.76
CA VAL A 198 -0.97 -19.04 -0.29
C VAL A 198 -0.61 -19.57 -1.68
N TYR A 199 0.67 -19.84 -1.94
CA TYR A 199 1.12 -20.40 -3.20
C TYR A 199 0.41 -21.72 -3.52
N LYS A 200 0.41 -22.69 -2.60
CA LYS A 200 -0.27 -23.97 -2.78
C LYS A 200 -1.78 -23.81 -2.92
N LEU A 201 -2.37 -22.96 -2.10
CA LEU A 201 -3.81 -22.70 -2.19
C LEU A 201 -4.20 -22.23 -3.59
N ILE A 202 -3.46 -21.28 -4.18
CA ILE A 202 -3.76 -20.74 -5.51
C ILE A 202 -3.42 -21.74 -6.63
N MET A 203 -2.28 -22.41 -6.53
CA MET A 203 -1.79 -23.28 -7.62
C MET A 203 -2.43 -24.66 -7.67
N GLU A 204 -2.93 -25.18 -6.53
CA GLU A 204 -3.44 -26.55 -6.41
C GLU A 204 -4.97 -26.62 -6.28
N SER A 205 -5.66 -25.50 -6.02
CA SER A 205 -7.12 -25.49 -5.91
C SER A 205 -7.81 -25.59 -7.26
N ASP A 206 -9.00 -26.20 -7.26
CA ASP A 206 -9.92 -26.10 -8.39
C ASP A 206 -10.58 -24.73 -8.43
N LEU A 207 -10.03 -23.83 -9.24
CA LEU A 207 -10.50 -22.43 -9.35
C LEU A 207 -11.87 -22.30 -10.06
N SER A 208 -12.47 -23.38 -10.53
CA SER A 208 -13.87 -23.42 -11.00
C SER A 208 -14.87 -23.54 -9.85
N ASP A 209 -14.41 -23.93 -8.65
CA ASP A 209 -15.21 -24.05 -7.44
C ASP A 209 -14.86 -22.93 -6.45
N ILE A 210 -15.68 -21.90 -6.39
CA ILE A 210 -15.47 -20.70 -5.58
C ILE A 210 -15.24 -20.97 -4.08
N ARG A 211 -15.49 -22.18 -3.58
CA ARG A 211 -15.26 -22.55 -2.18
C ARG A 211 -13.82 -22.39 -1.74
N TYR A 212 -12.85 -22.43 -2.67
CA TYR A 212 -11.43 -22.23 -2.35
C TYR A 212 -11.13 -20.90 -1.67
N LEU A 213 -11.91 -19.84 -1.94
CA LEU A 213 -11.76 -18.53 -1.30
C LEU A 213 -11.85 -18.61 0.23
N PHE A 214 -12.71 -19.50 0.73
CA PHE A 214 -12.98 -19.67 2.16
C PHE A 214 -11.95 -20.54 2.89
N TYR A 215 -10.93 -21.05 2.19
CA TYR A 215 -9.82 -21.79 2.79
C TYR A 215 -8.64 -20.89 3.18
N THR A 216 -8.78 -19.58 2.99
CA THR A 216 -7.73 -18.58 3.24
C THR A 216 -7.67 -18.12 4.70
N GLY A 217 -8.79 -18.15 5.42
CA GLY A 217 -8.97 -17.47 6.70
C GLY A 217 -9.26 -15.97 6.59
N GLU A 218 -9.26 -15.42 5.38
CA GLU A 218 -9.57 -14.01 5.12
C GLU A 218 -11.08 -13.75 5.11
N TYR A 219 -11.48 -12.50 5.34
CA TYR A 219 -12.87 -12.11 5.12
C TYR A 219 -13.18 -12.07 3.63
N ILE A 220 -14.14 -12.89 3.22
CA ILE A 220 -14.58 -12.99 1.82
C ILE A 220 -15.91 -12.26 1.65
N SER A 221 -15.82 -11.05 1.08
CA SER A 221 -17.00 -10.26 0.76
C SER A 221 -17.70 -10.76 -0.50
N LYS A 222 -18.95 -10.33 -0.70
CA LYS A 222 -19.66 -10.53 -1.98
C LYS A 222 -18.91 -9.90 -3.17
N GLY A 223 -18.13 -8.84 -2.93
CA GLY A 223 -17.27 -8.23 -3.93
C GLY A 223 -16.18 -9.19 -4.41
N ILE A 224 -15.45 -9.84 -3.49
CA ILE A 224 -14.44 -10.85 -3.84
C ILE A 224 -15.07 -12.03 -4.58
N GLU A 225 -16.19 -12.58 -4.09
CA GLU A 225 -16.90 -13.65 -4.79
C GLU A 225 -17.31 -13.22 -6.21
N HIS A 226 -17.77 -12.00 -6.40
CA HIS A 226 -18.15 -11.45 -7.70
C HIS A 226 -16.93 -11.28 -8.62
N THR A 227 -15.82 -10.78 -8.09
CA THR A 227 -14.54 -10.67 -8.83
C THR A 227 -14.08 -12.06 -9.29
N ALA A 228 -14.02 -13.04 -8.39
CA ALA A 228 -13.61 -14.41 -8.72
C ALA A 228 -14.51 -15.04 -9.78
N ALA A 229 -15.84 -14.89 -9.65
CA ALA A 229 -16.80 -15.37 -10.63
C ALA A 229 -16.61 -14.69 -12.01
N HIS A 230 -16.39 -13.35 -12.03
CA HIS A 230 -16.12 -12.63 -13.26
C HIS A 230 -14.83 -13.10 -13.94
N ILE A 231 -13.74 -13.21 -13.18
CA ILE A 231 -12.44 -13.70 -13.70
C ILE A 231 -12.57 -15.16 -14.18
N ALA A 232 -13.40 -15.99 -13.53
CA ALA A 232 -13.67 -17.36 -13.98
C ALA A 232 -14.41 -17.41 -15.35
N GLU A 233 -15.28 -16.45 -15.63
CA GLU A 233 -16.01 -16.32 -16.90
C GLU A 233 -15.15 -15.76 -18.04
N LEU A 234 -14.04 -15.06 -17.75
CA LEU A 234 -13.19 -14.45 -18.79
C LEU A 234 -12.56 -15.51 -19.70
N PRO A 235 -12.45 -15.24 -21.02
CA PRO A 235 -11.65 -16.05 -21.92
C PRO A 235 -10.20 -16.21 -21.44
N THR A 236 -9.60 -17.36 -21.67
CA THR A 236 -8.24 -17.66 -21.20
C THR A 236 -7.22 -16.69 -21.78
N ASP A 237 -7.34 -16.33 -23.06
CA ASP A 237 -6.45 -15.37 -23.73
C ASP A 237 -6.51 -13.97 -23.11
N LYS A 238 -7.67 -13.58 -22.58
CA LYS A 238 -7.83 -12.29 -21.86
C LYS A 238 -7.12 -12.31 -20.50
N VAL A 239 -7.29 -13.39 -19.73
CA VAL A 239 -6.58 -13.58 -18.44
C VAL A 239 -5.06 -13.68 -18.68
N ASP A 240 -4.67 -14.41 -19.74
CA ASP A 240 -3.27 -14.50 -20.15
C ASP A 240 -2.70 -13.12 -20.51
N LEU A 241 -3.43 -12.29 -21.27
CA LEU A 241 -3.03 -10.93 -21.62
C LEU A 241 -2.80 -10.07 -20.36
N MET A 242 -3.74 -10.11 -19.39
CA MET A 242 -3.60 -9.37 -18.13
C MET A 242 -2.31 -9.74 -17.39
N ALA A 243 -2.07 -11.04 -17.22
CA ALA A 243 -0.91 -11.54 -16.48
C ALA A 243 0.41 -11.38 -17.27
N ASP A 244 0.37 -11.53 -18.60
CA ASP A 244 1.54 -11.32 -19.46
C ASP A 244 1.95 -9.84 -19.42
N THR A 245 1.00 -8.90 -19.47
CA THR A 245 1.26 -7.45 -19.30
C THR A 245 1.96 -7.17 -17.97
N PHE A 246 1.44 -7.73 -16.88
CA PHE A 246 1.99 -7.57 -15.54
C PHE A 246 3.44 -8.08 -15.42
N THR A 247 3.69 -9.28 -15.92
CA THR A 247 5.01 -9.91 -15.79
C THR A 247 6.04 -9.34 -16.79
N GLU A 248 5.61 -8.92 -17.98
CA GLU A 248 6.48 -8.18 -18.90
C GLU A 248 6.79 -6.77 -18.36
N GLY A 249 5.84 -6.11 -17.66
CA GLY A 249 6.09 -4.86 -16.96
C GLY A 249 7.25 -4.99 -15.98
N PHE A 250 7.24 -6.02 -15.13
CA PHE A 250 8.34 -6.31 -14.20
C PHE A 250 9.70 -6.46 -14.92
N LYS A 251 9.73 -7.20 -16.00
CA LYS A 251 10.95 -7.40 -16.81
C LYS A 251 11.41 -6.10 -17.50
N ASN A 252 10.47 -5.32 -18.01
CA ASN A 252 10.77 -4.04 -18.65
C ASN A 252 11.34 -3.04 -17.63
N GLY A 253 10.84 -3.02 -16.39
CA GLY A 253 11.37 -2.20 -15.32
C GLY A 253 12.86 -2.45 -15.07
N PHE A 254 13.32 -3.70 -15.05
CA PHE A 254 14.75 -4.01 -14.96
C PHE A 254 15.55 -3.41 -16.12
N LYS A 255 15.01 -3.50 -17.34
CA LYS A 255 15.65 -2.95 -18.53
C LYS A 255 15.73 -1.42 -18.48
N MET A 256 14.63 -0.74 -18.13
CA MET A 256 14.57 0.72 -18.07
C MET A 256 15.46 1.29 -16.96
N MET A 257 15.45 0.65 -15.79
CA MET A 257 16.33 1.03 -14.68
C MET A 257 17.78 0.54 -14.83
N ASN A 258 18.14 -0.03 -15.98
CA ASN A 258 19.48 -0.60 -16.23
C ASN A 258 19.95 -1.57 -15.14
N LYS A 259 19.03 -2.39 -14.62
CA LYS A 259 19.32 -3.39 -13.60
C LYS A 259 19.43 -4.78 -14.22
N ASP A 260 20.32 -5.60 -13.69
CA ASP A 260 20.59 -6.94 -14.21
C ASP A 260 19.63 -7.97 -13.57
N ILE A 261 18.57 -8.32 -14.29
CA ILE A 261 17.57 -9.29 -13.85
C ILE A 261 18.13 -10.68 -13.53
N THR A 262 19.33 -11.04 -14.05
CA THR A 262 19.94 -12.35 -13.78
C THR A 262 20.50 -12.50 -12.38
N LYS A 263 20.65 -11.37 -11.65
CA LYS A 263 21.14 -11.35 -10.27
C LYS A 263 20.09 -11.71 -9.24
N VAL A 264 18.81 -11.71 -9.61
CA VAL A 264 17.71 -11.99 -8.73
C VAL A 264 17.05 -13.33 -9.08
N LYS A 265 16.40 -13.96 -8.09
CA LYS A 265 15.84 -15.32 -8.19
C LYS A 265 14.45 -15.45 -7.58
N SER A 266 13.94 -14.41 -6.94
CA SER A 266 12.62 -14.42 -6.36
C SER A 266 11.86 -13.13 -6.63
N VAL A 267 10.54 -13.22 -6.61
CA VAL A 267 9.58 -12.12 -6.73
C VAL A 267 8.48 -12.34 -5.70
N ASN A 268 7.96 -11.26 -5.15
CA ASN A 268 6.82 -11.32 -4.24
C ASN A 268 5.56 -10.81 -4.94
N ILE A 269 4.55 -11.66 -5.11
CA ILE A 269 3.24 -11.26 -5.63
C ILE A 269 2.36 -10.81 -4.47
N ARG A 270 1.71 -9.64 -4.65
CA ARG A 270 0.78 -9.03 -3.69
C ARG A 270 -0.50 -8.63 -4.39
N GLY A 271 -1.62 -8.62 -3.67
CA GLY A 271 -2.90 -8.17 -4.21
C GLY A 271 -4.08 -8.77 -3.47
N GLN A 272 -5.27 -8.69 -4.03
CA GLN A 272 -6.50 -9.16 -3.41
C GLN A 272 -6.88 -10.58 -3.88
N PHE A 273 -7.46 -11.39 -2.99
CA PHE A 273 -8.13 -12.64 -3.39
C PHE A 273 -9.27 -12.35 -4.39
N GLY A 274 -9.59 -13.34 -5.23
CA GLY A 274 -10.53 -13.18 -6.34
C GLY A 274 -9.86 -13.12 -7.72
N PHE A 275 -8.53 -12.93 -7.76
CA PHE A 275 -7.73 -12.87 -8.99
C PHE A 275 -6.88 -14.13 -9.22
N GLU A 276 -7.20 -15.28 -8.64
CA GLU A 276 -6.34 -16.47 -8.61
C GLU A 276 -5.99 -16.99 -10.00
N ARG A 277 -6.91 -16.97 -10.99
CA ARG A 277 -6.58 -17.33 -12.38
C ARG A 277 -5.49 -16.44 -12.98
N PHE A 278 -5.53 -15.15 -12.67
CA PHE A 278 -4.48 -14.21 -13.05
C PHE A 278 -3.17 -14.57 -12.35
N TYR A 279 -3.21 -14.83 -11.03
CA TYR A 279 -2.00 -15.19 -10.27
C TYR A 279 -1.39 -16.51 -10.77
N VAL A 280 -2.18 -17.53 -11.06
CA VAL A 280 -1.67 -18.79 -11.63
C VAL A 280 -0.89 -18.55 -12.92
N ARG A 281 -1.38 -17.67 -13.79
CA ARG A 281 -0.66 -17.33 -15.03
C ARG A 281 0.60 -16.50 -14.74
N ALA A 282 0.52 -15.52 -13.85
CA ALA A 282 1.66 -14.69 -13.47
C ALA A 282 2.79 -15.52 -12.83
N VAL A 283 2.44 -16.42 -11.89
CA VAL A 283 3.40 -17.36 -11.29
C VAL A 283 4.11 -18.18 -12.36
N LYS A 284 3.37 -18.80 -13.29
CA LYS A 284 3.96 -19.58 -14.40
C LYS A 284 4.90 -18.75 -15.28
N ASN A 285 4.59 -17.48 -15.46
CA ASN A 285 5.46 -16.58 -16.22
C ASN A 285 6.76 -16.27 -15.46
N PHE A 286 6.68 -15.96 -14.15
CA PHE A 286 7.85 -15.74 -13.32
C PHE A 286 8.72 -16.99 -13.19
N GLU A 287 8.13 -18.17 -13.04
CA GLU A 287 8.84 -19.45 -13.03
C GLU A 287 9.59 -19.72 -14.34
N LYS A 288 8.98 -19.40 -15.50
CA LYS A 288 9.65 -19.47 -16.81
C LYS A 288 10.86 -18.52 -16.91
N MET A 289 10.82 -17.39 -16.21
CA MET A 289 11.96 -16.46 -16.08
C MET A 289 13.01 -16.95 -15.08
N GLY A 290 12.74 -18.04 -14.35
CA GLY A 290 13.65 -18.63 -13.37
C GLY A 290 13.50 -18.08 -11.95
N PHE A 291 12.37 -17.43 -11.64
CA PHE A 291 12.05 -16.92 -10.30
C PHE A 291 11.27 -17.93 -9.47
N LYS A 292 11.58 -17.98 -8.18
CA LYS A 292 10.63 -18.47 -7.15
C LYS A 292 9.67 -17.34 -6.80
N VAL A 293 8.42 -17.69 -6.51
CA VAL A 293 7.39 -16.71 -6.16
C VAL A 293 7.05 -16.82 -4.68
N ALA A 294 7.23 -15.72 -3.94
CA ALA A 294 6.75 -15.57 -2.58
C ALA A 294 5.31 -15.02 -2.61
N MET A 295 4.42 -15.65 -1.87
CA MET A 295 3.02 -15.22 -1.70
C MET A 295 2.63 -15.52 -0.26
N SER A 296 2.27 -14.51 0.51
CA SER A 296 1.86 -14.64 1.90
C SER A 296 0.53 -13.94 2.14
N THR A 297 -0.15 -14.30 3.23
CA THR A 297 -1.25 -13.52 3.81
C THR A 297 -0.96 -13.27 5.28
N ASN A 298 -1.45 -12.17 5.82
CA ASN A 298 -1.23 -11.76 7.19
C ASN A 298 -2.53 -11.25 7.81
N ALA A 299 -2.69 -11.43 9.12
CA ALA A 299 -3.77 -10.79 9.86
C ALA A 299 -3.39 -9.37 10.29
N ASN A 300 -4.37 -8.47 10.32
CA ASN A 300 -4.27 -7.22 11.04
C ASN A 300 -3.90 -7.47 12.50
N SER A 301 -2.77 -6.91 12.96
CA SER A 301 -2.23 -7.13 14.29
C SER A 301 -1.18 -6.07 14.63
N ILE A 302 -0.75 -6.03 15.88
CA ILE A 302 0.36 -5.16 16.32
C ILE A 302 1.68 -5.47 15.59
N PHE A 303 1.83 -6.67 15.03
CA PHE A 303 3.03 -7.11 14.33
C PHE A 303 3.00 -6.75 12.84
N ALA A 304 1.89 -6.99 12.15
CA ALA A 304 1.75 -6.76 10.71
C ALA A 304 1.23 -5.35 10.36
N GLY A 305 0.58 -4.67 11.31
CA GLY A 305 -0.14 -3.42 11.08
C GLY A 305 -1.56 -3.64 10.56
N TYR A 306 -2.21 -2.56 10.15
CA TYR A 306 -3.61 -2.53 9.71
C TYR A 306 -3.78 -2.06 8.25
N GLU A 307 -2.69 -1.98 7.49
CA GLU A 307 -2.68 -1.59 6.07
C GLU A 307 -2.00 -2.70 5.24
N LEU A 308 -2.69 -3.84 5.06
CA LEU A 308 -2.13 -5.03 4.42
C LEU A 308 -2.16 -4.99 2.88
N GLU A 309 -2.93 -4.11 2.29
CA GLU A 309 -3.23 -4.05 0.85
C GLU A 309 -1.98 -4.00 -0.06
N ARG A 310 -0.87 -3.48 0.46
CA ARG A 310 0.39 -3.36 -0.29
C ARG A 310 1.48 -4.32 0.17
N SER A 311 1.19 -5.22 1.11
CA SER A 311 2.20 -6.08 1.72
C SER A 311 2.05 -7.57 1.44
N CYS A 312 0.84 -8.07 1.19
CA CYS A 312 0.54 -9.49 1.02
C CYS A 312 -0.63 -9.72 0.04
N ILE A 313 -1.10 -10.97 -0.06
CA ILE A 313 -2.41 -11.28 -0.65
C ILE A 313 -3.45 -11.18 0.47
N TYR A 314 -4.49 -10.39 0.28
CA TYR A 314 -5.45 -10.04 1.32
C TYR A 314 -6.90 -10.29 0.89
N GLY A 315 -7.79 -10.46 1.87
CA GLY A 315 -9.23 -10.55 1.70
C GLY A 315 -9.90 -9.19 1.53
N ALA A 316 -11.20 -9.11 1.76
CA ALA A 316 -11.89 -7.84 1.86
C ALA A 316 -11.74 -7.26 3.28
N ASN A 317 -11.86 -5.95 3.38
CA ASN A 317 -11.96 -5.29 4.67
C ASN A 317 -13.42 -5.37 5.19
N PRO A 318 -13.68 -6.05 6.31
CA PRO A 318 -15.02 -6.14 6.86
C PRO A 318 -15.53 -4.79 7.41
N ASN A 319 -14.63 -3.91 7.87
CA ASN A 319 -14.97 -2.60 8.42
C ASN A 319 -13.75 -1.67 8.47
N LYS A 320 -13.71 -0.68 7.58
CA LYS A 320 -12.62 0.30 7.53
C LYS A 320 -12.49 1.13 8.83
N GLN A 321 -13.57 1.30 9.61
CA GLN A 321 -13.51 1.98 10.90
C GLN A 321 -12.73 1.18 11.94
N TYR A 322 -12.86 -0.15 11.92
CA TYR A 322 -12.06 -1.04 12.79
C TYR A 322 -10.56 -0.85 12.51
N ASP A 323 -10.14 -0.86 11.25
CA ASP A 323 -8.73 -0.66 10.90
C ASP A 323 -8.25 0.75 11.29
N PHE A 324 -9.09 1.76 11.06
CA PHE A 324 -8.79 3.14 11.48
C PHE A 324 -8.60 3.27 12.99
N ASP A 325 -9.42 2.61 13.78
CA ASP A 325 -9.38 2.68 15.25
C ASP A 325 -8.13 2.01 15.82
N HIS A 326 -7.62 0.97 15.16
CA HIS A 326 -6.45 0.19 15.61
C HIS A 326 -5.13 0.53 14.92
N ARG A 327 -5.12 1.42 13.91
CA ARG A 327 -3.93 1.75 13.11
C ARG A 327 -2.74 2.26 13.94
N GLU A 328 -2.99 2.87 15.09
CA GLU A 328 -1.98 3.40 16.00
C GLU A 328 -1.96 2.66 17.36
N ASP A 329 -2.40 1.41 17.45
CA ASP A 329 -2.36 0.62 18.69
C ASP A 329 -0.96 0.54 19.31
N LEU A 330 0.08 0.61 18.47
CA LEU A 330 1.46 0.68 18.95
C LEU A 330 1.71 1.89 19.85
N ALA A 331 0.91 2.96 19.78
CA ALA A 331 0.99 4.12 20.68
C ALA A 331 0.77 3.74 22.16
N LEU A 332 0.08 2.64 22.44
CA LEU A 332 -0.09 2.12 23.80
C LEU A 332 1.26 1.74 24.43
N PHE A 333 2.25 1.35 23.63
CA PHE A 333 3.49 0.72 24.08
C PHE A 333 4.77 1.42 23.64
N LEU A 334 4.74 2.21 22.54
CA LEU A 334 5.92 2.72 21.86
C LEU A 334 6.80 3.58 22.76
N ASP A 335 8.01 3.08 22.97
CA ASP A 335 9.13 3.79 23.58
C ASP A 335 10.45 3.45 22.87
N GLY A 336 11.56 4.07 23.30
CA GLY A 336 12.87 3.86 22.67
C GLY A 336 13.40 2.43 22.79
N ARG A 337 13.03 1.69 23.84
CA ARG A 337 13.45 0.30 24.04
C ARG A 337 12.73 -0.63 23.08
N LEU A 338 11.41 -0.45 22.95
CA LEU A 338 10.61 -1.22 22.00
C LEU A 338 11.06 -0.99 20.56
N VAL A 339 11.38 0.27 20.19
CA VAL A 339 11.98 0.58 18.88
C VAL A 339 13.26 -0.21 18.65
N THR A 340 14.18 -0.22 19.63
CA THR A 340 15.43 -0.99 19.54
C THR A 340 15.13 -2.47 19.36
N ARG A 341 14.24 -3.03 20.17
CA ARG A 341 13.89 -4.45 20.15
C ARG A 341 13.25 -4.88 18.83
N LYS A 342 12.33 -4.07 18.28
CA LYS A 342 11.73 -4.33 16.96
C LYS A 342 12.79 -4.30 15.84
N LEU A 343 13.77 -3.40 15.90
CA LEU A 343 14.88 -3.36 14.92
C LEU A 343 15.81 -4.56 15.04
N GLU A 344 16.07 -5.05 16.26
CA GLU A 344 16.80 -6.30 16.51
C GLU A 344 16.05 -7.49 15.94
N GLY A 345 14.74 -7.57 16.15
CA GLY A 345 13.87 -8.60 15.57
C GLY A 345 13.93 -8.64 14.04
N ILE A 346 13.88 -7.47 13.37
CA ILE A 346 14.04 -7.38 11.90
C ILE A 346 15.41 -7.96 11.49
N ARG A 347 16.51 -7.56 12.14
CA ARG A 347 17.84 -8.04 11.79
C ARG A 347 17.99 -9.54 12.01
N ALA A 348 17.52 -10.05 13.15
CA ALA A 348 17.59 -11.47 13.47
C ALA A 348 16.83 -12.31 12.41
N SER A 349 15.59 -11.93 12.11
CA SER A 349 14.79 -12.64 11.11
C SER A 349 15.37 -12.56 9.69
N PHE A 350 15.92 -11.42 9.29
CA PHE A 350 16.62 -11.31 8.00
C PHE A 350 17.94 -12.07 7.95
N GLU A 351 18.64 -12.23 9.08
CA GLU A 351 19.87 -13.03 9.15
C GLU A 351 19.58 -14.48 8.79
N GLU A 352 18.48 -15.05 9.29
CA GLU A 352 18.03 -16.40 8.96
C GLU A 352 17.62 -16.55 7.48
N HIS A 353 17.14 -15.45 6.85
CA HIS A 353 16.69 -15.43 5.46
C HIS A 353 17.66 -14.67 4.51
N ARG A 354 18.93 -14.49 4.93
CA ARG A 354 19.93 -13.69 4.21
C ARG A 354 20.09 -14.08 2.74
N GLU A 355 20.13 -15.37 2.47
CA GLU A 355 20.30 -15.87 1.09
C GLU A 355 19.10 -15.55 0.21
N GLN A 356 17.88 -15.65 0.74
CA GLN A 356 16.65 -15.32 0.04
C GLN A 356 16.54 -13.80 -0.19
N ALA A 357 16.87 -12.99 0.82
CA ALA A 357 16.87 -11.54 0.72
C ALA A 357 17.88 -11.02 -0.32
N ALA A 358 19.08 -11.61 -0.40
CA ALA A 358 20.11 -11.20 -1.34
C ALA A 358 19.74 -11.38 -2.82
N VAL A 359 18.82 -12.31 -3.13
CA VAL A 359 18.36 -12.60 -4.49
C VAL A 359 16.93 -12.11 -4.76
N TYR A 360 16.38 -11.29 -3.88
CA TYR A 360 15.02 -10.75 -4.02
C TYR A 360 14.95 -9.72 -5.15
N GLY A 361 14.07 -9.97 -6.12
CA GLY A 361 13.87 -9.11 -7.30
C GLY A 361 12.91 -7.96 -7.09
N GLY A 362 12.10 -8.00 -6.03
CA GLY A 362 11.12 -6.98 -5.70
C GLY A 362 9.67 -7.43 -5.77
N PRO A 363 8.72 -6.54 -5.47
CA PRO A 363 7.30 -6.86 -5.48
C PRO A 363 6.70 -6.73 -6.88
N ALA A 364 5.69 -7.56 -7.13
CA ALA A 364 4.76 -7.45 -8.23
C ALA A 364 3.35 -7.31 -7.63
N VAL A 365 2.73 -6.13 -7.79
CA VAL A 365 1.56 -5.71 -7.00
C VAL A 365 0.34 -5.54 -7.90
N LEU A 366 -0.78 -6.14 -7.49
CA LEU A 366 -2.10 -5.89 -8.05
C LEU A 366 -2.88 -5.04 -7.04
N LEU A 367 -3.24 -3.82 -7.44
CA LEU A 367 -4.07 -2.92 -6.64
C LEU A 367 -5.54 -3.01 -7.07
N ILE A 368 -6.43 -2.72 -6.13
CA ILE A 368 -7.87 -2.63 -6.38
C ILE A 368 -8.32 -1.20 -6.16
N PHE A 369 -9.20 -0.72 -7.03
CA PHE A 369 -9.79 0.60 -6.93
C PHE A 369 -11.31 0.60 -7.15
N GLY A 370 -11.95 1.72 -6.87
CA GLY A 370 -13.40 1.88 -7.05
C GLY A 370 -14.23 1.33 -5.91
N GLU A 371 -13.62 1.02 -4.77
CA GLU A 371 -14.33 0.75 -3.53
C GLU A 371 -15.12 1.97 -3.06
N LYS A 372 -16.04 1.77 -2.11
CA LYS A 372 -16.80 2.87 -1.51
C LYS A 372 -15.90 3.79 -0.71
N ASP A 373 -16.18 5.08 -0.82
CA ASP A 373 -15.54 6.10 0.00
C ASP A 373 -15.77 5.80 1.49
N PHE A 374 -14.77 6.12 2.29
CA PHE A 374 -14.80 5.94 3.73
C PHE A 374 -14.37 7.23 4.43
N GLU A 375 -15.24 7.72 5.30
CA GLU A 375 -14.93 8.86 6.18
C GLU A 375 -14.77 8.34 7.61
N PRO A 376 -13.54 8.38 8.18
CA PRO A 376 -13.31 7.86 9.51
C PRO A 376 -13.94 8.74 10.59
N VAL A 377 -14.51 8.10 11.59
CA VAL A 377 -15.01 8.77 12.79
C VAL A 377 -13.90 8.77 13.85
N SER A 378 -13.33 9.94 14.12
CA SER A 378 -12.31 10.10 15.15
C SER A 378 -12.91 10.24 16.54
N SER A 379 -12.22 9.70 17.54
CA SER A 379 -12.58 9.83 18.97
C SER A 379 -11.30 9.97 19.81
N GLY A 380 -11.40 10.70 20.92
CA GLY A 380 -10.32 10.78 21.90
C GLY A 380 -10.03 9.47 22.63
N GLU A 381 -10.89 8.47 22.48
CA GLU A 381 -10.73 7.14 23.07
C GLU A 381 -9.91 6.19 22.17
N ILE A 382 -9.67 6.55 20.92
CA ILE A 382 -8.83 5.78 19.99
C ILE A 382 -7.35 5.99 20.38
N PRO A 383 -6.52 4.94 20.44
CA PRO A 383 -5.08 5.09 20.63
C PRO A 383 -4.46 6.00 19.56
N ALA A 384 -3.61 6.93 19.98
CA ALA A 384 -2.94 7.86 19.07
C ALA A 384 -1.56 8.22 19.59
N TYR A 385 -0.60 8.38 18.66
CA TYR A 385 0.74 8.83 19.00
C TYR A 385 0.75 10.27 19.53
N ASN A 386 1.43 10.49 20.65
CA ASN A 386 1.86 11.82 21.06
C ASN A 386 3.05 12.32 20.20
N ASP A 387 3.44 13.58 20.36
CA ASP A 387 4.48 14.20 19.52
C ASP A 387 5.85 13.52 19.64
N GLU A 388 6.20 12.96 20.81
CA GLU A 388 7.42 12.19 21.01
C GLU A 388 7.34 10.84 20.29
N GLN A 389 6.22 10.16 20.42
CA GLN A 389 5.97 8.88 19.76
C GLN A 389 5.88 9.00 18.24
N LYS A 390 5.35 10.11 17.69
CA LYS A 390 5.39 10.40 16.25
C LYS A 390 6.84 10.46 15.74
N LYS A 391 7.72 11.14 16.47
CA LYS A 391 9.16 11.20 16.14
C LYS A 391 9.83 9.82 16.24
N LEU A 392 9.49 9.04 17.28
CA LEU A 392 9.99 7.68 17.44
C LEU A 392 9.51 6.77 16.31
N SER A 393 8.24 6.85 15.93
CA SER A 393 7.66 6.07 14.84
C SER A 393 8.33 6.41 13.51
N ALA A 394 8.49 7.69 13.17
CA ALA A 394 9.21 8.12 11.97
C ALA A 394 10.67 7.64 11.97
N SER A 395 11.37 7.75 13.11
CA SER A 395 12.74 7.23 13.27
C SER A 395 12.79 5.72 13.12
N TYR A 396 11.81 4.99 13.68
CA TYR A 396 11.70 3.54 13.53
C TYR A 396 11.53 3.15 12.06
N THR A 397 10.58 3.74 11.34
CA THR A 397 10.32 3.47 9.92
C THR A 397 11.57 3.67 9.08
N SER A 398 12.28 4.78 9.26
CA SER A 398 13.53 5.05 8.53
C SER A 398 14.62 4.00 8.84
N LYS A 399 14.81 3.64 10.11
CA LYS A 399 15.82 2.64 10.53
C LYS A 399 15.44 1.22 10.13
N ALA A 400 14.15 0.88 10.17
CA ALA A 400 13.65 -0.42 9.72
C ALA A 400 13.90 -0.60 8.21
N THR A 401 13.60 0.43 7.41
CA THR A 401 13.91 0.45 5.98
C THR A 401 15.41 0.28 5.74
N ALA A 402 16.26 1.00 6.47
CA ALA A 402 17.71 0.85 6.35
C ALA A 402 18.17 -0.58 6.71
N ALA A 403 17.63 -1.16 7.80
CA ALA A 403 17.94 -2.52 8.21
C ALA A 403 17.56 -3.56 7.13
N VAL A 404 16.42 -3.38 6.44
CA VAL A 404 16.05 -4.24 5.30
C VAL A 404 17.08 -4.15 4.17
N TYR A 405 17.58 -2.96 3.86
CA TYR A 405 18.57 -2.76 2.81
C TYR A 405 19.99 -3.25 3.17
N ASP A 406 20.26 -3.62 4.42
CA ASP A 406 21.48 -4.35 4.79
C ASP A 406 21.47 -5.79 4.22
N TYR A 407 20.31 -6.33 3.88
CA TYR A 407 20.10 -7.69 3.35
C TYR A 407 19.58 -7.70 1.92
N VAL A 408 18.64 -6.82 1.59
CA VAL A 408 18.05 -6.71 0.26
C VAL A 408 18.85 -5.71 -0.58
N VAL A 409 19.45 -6.19 -1.68
CA VAL A 409 20.30 -5.36 -2.55
C VAL A 409 19.43 -4.43 -3.40
N SER A 410 19.32 -3.16 -3.03
CA SER A 410 18.45 -2.17 -3.69
C SER A 410 18.76 -2.01 -5.19
N SER A 411 20.06 -2.02 -5.58
CA SER A 411 20.48 -1.93 -6.98
C SER A 411 20.10 -3.13 -7.84
N HIS A 412 19.70 -4.25 -7.23
CA HIS A 412 19.22 -5.44 -7.94
C HIS A 412 17.70 -5.52 -8.03
N ARG A 413 16.97 -4.71 -7.26
CA ARG A 413 15.52 -4.78 -7.10
C ARG A 413 14.79 -3.88 -8.09
N CYS A 414 13.68 -4.38 -8.62
CA CYS A 414 12.68 -3.62 -9.36
C CYS A 414 11.29 -3.85 -8.76
N PHE A 415 10.25 -3.39 -9.41
CA PHE A 415 8.86 -3.68 -9.06
C PHE A 415 7.98 -3.58 -10.30
N THR A 416 6.73 -3.99 -10.18
CA THR A 416 5.67 -3.65 -11.13
C THR A 416 4.35 -3.52 -10.38
N ILE A 417 3.50 -2.61 -10.81
CA ILE A 417 2.18 -2.39 -10.24
C ILE A 417 1.15 -2.32 -11.37
N ILE A 418 0.03 -3.03 -11.19
CA ILE A 418 -1.14 -2.98 -12.07
C ILE A 418 -2.39 -2.80 -11.21
N SER A 419 -3.40 -2.11 -11.71
CA SER A 419 -4.65 -1.93 -10.96
C SER A 419 -5.87 -2.40 -11.74
N PHE A 420 -6.88 -2.93 -11.00
CA PHE A 420 -8.17 -3.35 -11.54
C PHE A 420 -9.31 -2.86 -10.65
N PRO A 421 -10.51 -2.64 -11.24
CA PRO A 421 -11.65 -2.16 -10.47
C PRO A 421 -12.25 -3.27 -9.59
N SER A 422 -12.76 -2.88 -8.41
CA SER A 422 -13.65 -3.71 -7.61
C SER A 422 -15.07 -3.68 -8.14
N PRO A 423 -15.94 -4.68 -7.85
CA PRO A 423 -17.36 -4.64 -8.19
C PRO A 423 -18.13 -3.47 -7.55
N GLU A 424 -17.58 -2.84 -6.51
CA GLU A 424 -18.18 -1.67 -5.85
C GLU A 424 -18.09 -0.39 -6.69
N ILE A 425 -17.32 -0.41 -7.79
CA ILE A 425 -17.20 0.73 -8.71
C ILE A 425 -18.56 1.10 -9.32
N GLY A 426 -19.48 0.13 -9.46
CA GLY A 426 -20.85 0.38 -9.89
C GLY A 426 -21.46 -0.73 -10.75
N VAL A 427 -22.69 -0.50 -11.19
CA VAL A 427 -23.47 -1.49 -11.94
C VAL A 427 -22.86 -1.90 -13.28
N GLN A 428 -22.00 -1.07 -13.87
CA GLN A 428 -21.28 -1.33 -15.11
C GLN A 428 -19.91 -1.96 -14.88
N TYR A 429 -19.72 -2.65 -13.75
CA TYR A 429 -18.43 -3.24 -13.37
C TYR A 429 -17.77 -4.05 -14.48
N LYS A 430 -18.52 -4.94 -15.15
CA LYS A 430 -17.95 -5.81 -16.19
C LYS A 430 -17.46 -5.01 -17.40
N GLU A 431 -18.20 -4.00 -17.82
CA GLU A 431 -17.82 -3.11 -18.92
C GLU A 431 -16.61 -2.24 -18.55
N ILE A 432 -16.60 -1.72 -17.32
CA ILE A 432 -15.47 -0.94 -16.79
C ILE A 432 -14.24 -1.84 -16.69
N PHE A 433 -14.37 -3.06 -16.15
CA PHE A 433 -13.29 -4.02 -16.05
C PHE A 433 -12.68 -4.32 -17.43
N ASP A 434 -13.53 -4.56 -18.41
CA ASP A 434 -13.11 -4.82 -19.79
C ASP A 434 -12.35 -3.64 -20.41
N GLU A 435 -12.77 -2.41 -20.10
CA GLU A 435 -12.08 -1.22 -20.58
C GLU A 435 -10.74 -1.01 -19.86
N ILE A 436 -10.67 -1.27 -18.55
CA ILE A 436 -9.40 -1.21 -17.78
C ILE A 436 -8.41 -2.27 -18.28
N VAL A 437 -8.86 -3.48 -18.63
CA VAL A 437 -7.98 -4.47 -19.27
C VAL A 437 -7.36 -3.94 -20.56
N LYS A 438 -8.15 -3.26 -21.41
CA LYS A 438 -7.63 -2.63 -22.65
C LYS A 438 -6.64 -1.51 -22.33
N ILE A 439 -6.95 -0.65 -21.35
CA ILE A 439 -6.08 0.44 -20.91
C ILE A 439 -4.76 -0.10 -20.41
N ASN A 440 -4.78 -1.10 -19.55
CA ASN A 440 -3.57 -1.72 -18.98
C ASN A 440 -2.72 -2.43 -20.04
N SER A 441 -3.34 -2.99 -21.09
CA SER A 441 -2.67 -3.77 -22.14
C SER A 441 -2.40 -2.98 -23.43
N LEU A 442 -2.37 -1.65 -23.37
CA LEU A 442 -2.00 -0.82 -24.50
C LEU A 442 -0.60 -1.16 -25.01
N GLU A 443 -0.41 -1.12 -26.31
CA GLU A 443 0.83 -1.52 -26.97
C GLU A 443 1.98 -0.56 -26.65
N SER A 444 2.79 -0.89 -25.66
CA SER A 444 3.90 -0.06 -25.17
C SER A 444 4.85 0.40 -26.28
N ALA A 445 5.17 -0.48 -27.25
CA ALA A 445 6.05 -0.13 -28.35
C ALA A 445 5.46 0.98 -29.25
N LYS A 446 4.14 0.97 -29.47
CA LYS A 446 3.45 2.02 -30.22
C LYS A 446 3.46 3.35 -29.46
N TYR A 447 3.14 3.30 -28.17
CA TYR A 447 3.17 4.50 -27.32
C TYR A 447 4.58 5.06 -27.18
N ALA A 448 5.59 4.23 -27.06
CA ALA A 448 6.99 4.67 -27.02
C ALA A 448 7.37 5.54 -28.24
N VAL A 449 6.91 5.19 -29.44
CA VAL A 449 7.16 5.99 -30.65
C VAL A 449 6.40 7.32 -30.62
N ILE A 450 5.15 7.31 -30.20
CA ILE A 450 4.32 8.53 -30.07
C ILE A 450 4.93 9.47 -29.03
N GLN A 451 5.24 8.96 -27.87
CA GLN A 451 5.84 9.70 -26.74
C GLN A 451 7.22 10.24 -27.12
N GLN A 452 8.02 9.49 -27.90
CA GLN A 452 9.30 9.97 -28.39
C GLN A 452 9.15 11.25 -29.23
N SER A 453 8.10 11.35 -30.05
CA SER A 453 7.83 12.59 -30.81
C SER A 453 7.61 13.80 -29.90
N ILE A 454 6.93 13.59 -28.77
CA ILE A 454 6.70 14.64 -27.75
C ILE A 454 8.03 15.02 -27.08
N ILE A 455 8.82 14.01 -26.67
CA ILE A 455 10.13 14.20 -26.05
C ILE A 455 11.09 14.97 -26.99
N ASP A 456 11.16 14.57 -28.26
CA ASP A 456 12.01 15.22 -29.26
C ASP A 456 11.64 16.70 -29.47
N ALA A 457 10.37 17.05 -29.28
CA ALA A 457 9.90 18.44 -29.30
C ALA A 457 10.29 19.21 -28.04
N LEU A 458 10.08 18.59 -26.86
CA LEU A 458 10.37 19.20 -25.55
C LEU A 458 11.88 19.38 -25.34
N ASP A 459 12.71 18.42 -25.74
CA ASP A 459 14.18 18.47 -25.63
C ASP A 459 14.83 19.59 -26.44
N GLN A 460 14.09 20.21 -27.38
CA GLN A 460 14.55 21.41 -28.10
C GLN A 460 14.27 22.71 -27.35
N GLY A 461 13.43 22.63 -26.28
CA GLY A 461 13.05 23.78 -25.46
C GLY A 461 14.04 24.06 -24.34
N ILE A 462 14.15 25.35 -23.96
CA ILE A 462 14.79 25.76 -22.69
C ILE A 462 13.76 25.83 -21.55
N TYR A 463 12.48 25.91 -21.90
CA TYR A 463 11.36 25.76 -20.98
C TYR A 463 10.11 25.29 -21.72
N ALA A 464 9.18 24.66 -20.95
CA ALA A 464 7.81 24.41 -21.41
C ALA A 464 6.87 25.50 -20.87
N GLU A 465 5.89 25.90 -21.70
CA GLU A 465 4.80 26.82 -21.30
C GLU A 465 3.48 26.04 -21.34
N VAL A 466 2.73 26.09 -20.23
CA VAL A 466 1.43 25.45 -20.10
C VAL A 466 0.36 26.47 -19.78
N LYS A 467 -0.71 26.50 -20.57
CA LYS A 467 -1.83 27.45 -20.43
C LYS A 467 -3.16 26.74 -20.36
N GLY A 468 -4.00 27.19 -19.45
CA GLY A 468 -5.39 26.77 -19.34
C GLY A 468 -6.30 27.44 -20.37
N LYS A 469 -7.54 26.98 -20.45
CA LYS A 469 -8.62 27.58 -21.24
C LYS A 469 -9.95 27.55 -20.50
N ASP A 470 -10.97 28.21 -21.04
CA ASP A 470 -12.36 28.15 -20.57
C ASP A 470 -12.50 28.43 -19.05
N GLY A 471 -11.72 29.40 -18.54
CA GLY A 471 -11.72 29.84 -17.14
C GLY A 471 -10.70 29.11 -16.25
N ASN A 472 -10.01 28.09 -16.73
CA ASN A 472 -8.81 27.57 -16.07
C ASN A 472 -7.70 28.61 -16.18
N LYS A 473 -7.10 29.00 -15.03
CA LYS A 473 -6.15 30.11 -14.91
C LYS A 473 -4.70 29.67 -15.01
N THR A 474 -4.45 28.42 -15.38
CA THR A 474 -3.07 27.92 -15.50
C THR A 474 -2.28 28.79 -16.48
N ASP A 475 -1.14 29.25 -16.03
CA ASP A 475 -0.11 29.95 -16.81
C ASP A 475 1.24 29.64 -16.15
N LEU A 476 1.85 28.54 -16.56
CA LEU A 476 3.08 28.01 -16.00
C LEU A 476 4.21 28.06 -17.01
N LYS A 477 5.35 28.56 -16.59
CA LYS A 477 6.65 28.45 -17.25
C LYS A 477 7.50 27.45 -16.46
N ILE A 478 7.91 26.36 -17.08
CA ILE A 478 8.63 25.25 -16.46
C ILE A 478 10.00 25.14 -17.11
N MET A 479 11.04 25.41 -16.35
CA MET A 479 12.43 25.39 -16.85
C MET A 479 12.91 23.95 -17.02
N LEU A 480 13.60 23.70 -18.12
CA LEU A 480 14.19 22.40 -18.47
C LEU A 480 15.71 22.43 -18.30
N HIS A 481 16.30 21.25 -18.07
CA HIS A 481 17.75 21.15 -17.99
C HIS A 481 18.40 21.39 -19.36
N GLU A 482 19.59 21.99 -19.36
CA GLU A 482 20.38 22.16 -20.58
C GLU A 482 20.96 20.81 -21.02
N LEU A 483 20.60 20.37 -22.21
CA LEU A 483 21.19 19.19 -22.82
C LEU A 483 22.56 19.55 -23.41
N LYS A 484 23.63 19.08 -22.77
CA LYS A 484 25.00 19.28 -23.25
C LYS A 484 25.33 18.44 -24.46
N ASP A 485 24.70 17.29 -24.60
CA ASP A 485 24.82 16.36 -25.72
C ASP A 485 23.41 15.85 -26.13
N PRO A 486 22.65 16.64 -26.91
CA PRO A 486 21.27 16.29 -27.30
C PRO A 486 21.15 14.99 -28.11
N ALA A 487 22.28 14.50 -28.68
CA ALA A 487 22.30 13.23 -29.42
C ALA A 487 22.25 12.01 -28.48
N HIS A 488 22.68 12.17 -27.21
CA HIS A 488 22.80 11.07 -26.26
C HIS A 488 22.08 11.36 -24.91
N GLN A 489 21.44 12.53 -24.77
CA GLN A 489 20.76 12.96 -23.55
C GLN A 489 19.32 13.37 -23.84
N SER A 490 18.44 13.21 -22.84
CA SER A 490 17.06 13.66 -22.85
C SER A 490 16.68 14.26 -21.51
N ASN A 491 15.72 15.21 -21.50
CA ASN A 491 15.11 15.77 -20.31
C ASN A 491 13.92 14.94 -19.82
N PHE A 492 13.26 14.21 -20.72
CA PHE A 492 12.03 13.52 -20.42
C PHE A 492 12.19 12.03 -20.49
N GLU A 493 11.64 11.31 -19.51
CA GLU A 493 11.47 9.87 -19.58
C GLU A 493 10.32 9.51 -20.51
N ASN A 494 10.53 8.49 -21.32
CA ASN A 494 9.51 7.87 -22.15
C ASN A 494 8.92 6.71 -21.36
N CYS A 495 7.90 6.99 -20.53
CA CYS A 495 7.29 6.02 -19.64
C CYS A 495 6.44 5.02 -20.43
N VAL A 496 6.99 3.84 -20.62
CA VAL A 496 6.31 2.67 -21.17
C VAL A 496 5.74 1.85 -20.02
N ALA A 497 4.84 0.88 -20.30
CA ALA A 497 4.34 -0.02 -19.28
C ALA A 497 5.48 -0.91 -18.74
N ASP A 498 6.03 -0.51 -17.63
CA ASP A 498 7.15 -1.14 -16.93
C ASP A 498 6.81 -1.27 -15.43
N VAL A 499 7.38 -0.40 -14.57
CA VAL A 499 7.09 -0.42 -13.14
C VAL A 499 5.65 -0.02 -12.82
N ASN A 500 5.08 0.94 -13.56
CA ASN A 500 3.70 1.40 -13.42
C ASN A 500 2.90 1.07 -14.69
N ILE A 501 1.83 0.30 -14.56
CA ILE A 501 0.91 -0.04 -15.64
C ILE A 501 -0.39 0.74 -15.43
N PRO A 502 -0.91 1.43 -16.47
CA PRO A 502 -0.61 1.35 -17.91
C PRO A 502 0.53 2.25 -18.39
N VAL A 503 0.89 2.07 -19.68
CA VAL A 503 1.70 3.04 -20.44
C VAL A 503 0.95 4.36 -20.59
N GLY A 504 1.69 5.46 -20.71
CA GLY A 504 1.06 6.65 -21.22
C GLY A 504 1.46 7.98 -20.62
N GLU A 505 2.78 8.24 -20.50
CA GLU A 505 3.26 9.58 -20.13
C GLU A 505 4.69 9.84 -20.59
N VAL A 506 5.03 11.11 -20.65
CA VAL A 506 6.41 11.61 -20.69
C VAL A 506 6.60 12.58 -19.53
N PHE A 507 7.63 12.38 -18.71
CA PHE A 507 7.82 13.17 -17.49
C PHE A 507 9.27 13.61 -17.28
N THR A 508 9.45 14.64 -16.47
CA THR A 508 10.75 15.23 -16.11
C THR A 508 10.74 15.74 -14.68
N SER A 509 11.88 15.71 -13.99
CA SER A 509 12.11 16.53 -12.82
C SER A 509 12.60 17.92 -13.28
N PRO A 510 11.79 18.96 -13.16
CA PRO A 510 12.11 20.27 -13.76
C PRO A 510 13.24 20.99 -13.00
N VAL A 511 13.88 21.94 -13.66
CA VAL A 511 14.74 22.94 -13.00
C VAL A 511 13.85 23.88 -12.21
N LEU A 512 14.11 24.02 -10.91
CA LEU A 512 13.27 24.84 -10.04
C LEU A 512 13.47 26.34 -10.30
N GLU A 513 14.72 26.77 -10.45
CA GLU A 513 15.08 28.16 -10.67
C GLU A 513 14.51 28.67 -12.00
N GLY A 514 13.70 29.72 -11.91
CA GLY A 514 13.02 30.29 -13.09
C GLY A 514 11.71 29.58 -13.48
N THR A 515 11.34 28.50 -12.81
CA THR A 515 10.00 27.87 -12.93
C THR A 515 9.00 28.67 -12.12
N ASN A 516 8.04 29.32 -12.80
CA ASN A 516 7.12 30.28 -12.18
C ASN A 516 5.74 30.24 -12.85
N GLY A 517 4.72 30.62 -12.10
CA GLY A 517 3.37 30.82 -12.62
C GLY A 517 2.29 30.33 -11.69
N VAL A 518 1.15 29.96 -12.28
CA VAL A 518 -0.03 29.48 -11.57
C VAL A 518 -0.48 28.16 -12.17
N LEU A 519 -0.69 27.19 -11.34
CA LEU A 519 -1.44 25.96 -11.65
C LEU A 519 -2.87 26.15 -11.15
N ASN A 520 -3.84 25.92 -12.00
CA ASN A 520 -5.25 25.93 -11.63
C ASN A 520 -5.99 24.76 -12.28
N VAL A 521 -6.83 24.07 -11.52
CA VAL A 521 -7.72 23.03 -12.01
C VAL A 521 -9.10 23.29 -11.44
N LYS A 522 -10.11 23.34 -12.30
CA LYS A 522 -11.48 23.63 -11.87
C LYS A 522 -12.08 22.53 -11.04
N LYS A 523 -11.78 21.29 -11.40
CA LYS A 523 -12.19 20.10 -10.67
C LYS A 523 -11.15 19.01 -10.84
N VAL A 524 -10.62 18.52 -9.74
CA VAL A 524 -9.69 17.39 -9.72
C VAL A 524 -9.95 16.53 -8.51
N PHE A 525 -9.68 15.23 -8.64
CA PHE A 525 -9.70 14.28 -7.53
C PHE A 525 -8.27 13.88 -7.18
N ILE A 526 -7.92 13.99 -5.91
CA ILE A 526 -6.60 13.66 -5.38
C ILE A 526 -6.85 12.77 -4.16
N ASN A 527 -6.39 11.53 -4.20
CA ASN A 527 -6.61 10.54 -3.14
C ASN A 527 -8.10 10.41 -2.73
N GLY A 528 -9.00 10.41 -3.73
CA GLY A 528 -10.45 10.31 -3.52
C GLY A 528 -11.13 11.61 -3.05
N LEU A 529 -10.39 12.67 -2.74
CA LEU A 529 -10.93 13.96 -2.33
C LEU A 529 -11.14 14.88 -3.55
N GLU A 530 -12.34 15.45 -3.67
CA GLU A 530 -12.65 16.45 -4.71
C GLU A 530 -12.09 17.82 -4.32
N TYR A 531 -11.35 18.45 -5.24
CA TYR A 531 -10.91 19.84 -5.15
C TYR A 531 -11.59 20.65 -6.24
N ARG A 532 -12.14 21.80 -5.86
CA ARG A 532 -12.80 22.76 -6.76
C ARG A 532 -11.98 24.02 -6.88
N ASP A 533 -11.75 24.49 -8.12
CA ASP A 533 -10.92 25.65 -8.42
C ASP A 533 -9.58 25.61 -7.65
N LEU A 534 -8.97 24.43 -7.57
CA LEU A 534 -7.66 24.28 -6.96
C LEU A 534 -6.66 25.21 -7.64
N LEU A 535 -5.98 26.03 -6.85
CA LEU A 535 -5.00 27.02 -7.32
C LEU A 535 -3.73 26.90 -6.51
N ILE A 536 -2.58 26.76 -7.19
CA ILE A 536 -1.26 26.75 -6.58
C ILE A 536 -0.37 27.78 -7.29
N ASN A 537 0.17 28.70 -6.52
CA ASN A 537 1.13 29.69 -6.98
C ASN A 537 2.55 29.13 -6.87
N VAL A 538 3.24 29.06 -8.00
CA VAL A 538 4.60 28.55 -8.10
C VAL A 538 5.58 29.70 -8.29
N LYS A 539 6.64 29.73 -7.44
CA LYS A 539 7.73 30.69 -7.54
C LYS A 539 9.06 29.98 -7.36
N GLU A 540 9.95 30.14 -8.33
CA GLU A 540 11.26 29.46 -8.36
C GLU A 540 11.08 27.94 -8.10
N GLY A 541 10.09 27.35 -8.76
CA GLY A 541 9.75 25.95 -8.68
C GLY A 541 9.08 25.49 -7.38
N MET A 542 8.83 26.40 -6.44
CA MET A 542 8.22 26.07 -5.14
C MET A 542 6.75 26.46 -5.12
N ALA A 543 5.89 25.60 -4.61
CA ALA A 543 4.51 25.93 -4.23
C ALA A 543 4.56 26.84 -3.01
N VAL A 544 4.27 28.14 -3.19
CA VAL A 544 4.44 29.17 -2.15
C VAL A 544 3.12 29.68 -1.60
N ASP A 545 2.02 29.45 -2.32
CA ASP A 545 0.68 29.85 -1.91
C ASP A 545 -0.35 28.96 -2.63
N TYR A 546 -1.48 28.69 -1.99
CA TYR A 546 -2.50 27.78 -2.51
C TYR A 546 -3.87 28.11 -1.95
N ASP A 547 -4.93 27.79 -2.70
CA ASP A 547 -6.33 27.94 -2.32
C ASP A 547 -7.23 27.00 -3.12
N CYS A 548 -8.46 26.79 -2.67
CA CYS A 548 -9.51 26.11 -3.45
C CYS A 548 -10.87 26.74 -3.10
N SER A 549 -11.95 26.21 -3.65
CA SER A 549 -13.32 26.71 -3.40
C SER A 549 -14.28 25.57 -3.00
N ASN A 550 -13.81 24.67 -2.17
CA ASN A 550 -14.61 23.56 -1.64
C ASN A 550 -15.62 24.03 -0.59
N PHE A 551 -15.20 25.00 0.23
CA PHE A 551 -15.99 25.54 1.33
C PHE A 551 -16.19 27.05 1.19
N SER A 552 -17.04 27.62 2.03
CA SER A 552 -17.26 29.07 2.10
C SER A 552 -16.19 29.81 2.90
N ASP A 553 -15.37 29.06 3.66
CA ASP A 553 -14.29 29.60 4.50
C ASP A 553 -12.93 29.20 3.89
N HIS A 554 -12.21 30.19 3.40
CA HIS A 554 -10.86 30.01 2.84
C HIS A 554 -9.85 29.40 3.81
N ALA A 555 -10.04 29.57 5.13
CA ALA A 555 -9.15 28.91 6.10
C ALA A 555 -9.35 27.39 6.12
N VAL A 556 -10.56 26.93 5.89
CA VAL A 556 -10.88 25.50 5.76
C VAL A 556 -10.37 24.96 4.43
N ASP A 557 -10.53 25.72 3.33
CA ASP A 557 -10.00 25.36 2.01
C ASP A 557 -8.47 25.17 2.05
N ARG A 558 -7.75 26.13 2.62
CA ARG A 558 -6.29 26.07 2.77
C ARG A 558 -5.88 24.89 3.66
N LYS A 559 -6.64 24.63 4.73
CA LYS A 559 -6.36 23.48 5.60
C LYS A 559 -6.55 22.17 4.87
N LEU A 560 -7.57 22.02 4.02
CA LEU A 560 -7.76 20.83 3.19
C LEU A 560 -6.54 20.55 2.30
N ILE A 561 -5.98 21.60 1.68
CA ILE A 561 -4.78 21.50 0.85
C ILE A 561 -3.54 21.21 1.70
N ASP A 562 -3.39 21.89 2.85
CA ASP A 562 -2.27 21.69 3.76
C ASP A 562 -2.20 20.24 4.29
N ASP A 563 -3.35 19.71 4.69
CA ASP A 563 -3.44 18.35 5.24
C ASP A 563 -3.15 17.25 4.18
N ASN A 564 -3.56 17.45 2.90
CA ASN A 564 -3.63 16.35 1.92
C ASN A 564 -2.73 16.52 0.67
N ILE A 565 -2.25 17.73 0.38
CA ILE A 565 -1.35 18.02 -0.74
C ILE A 565 0.01 18.48 -0.23
N MET A 566 0.01 19.41 0.74
CA MET A 566 1.22 19.96 1.30
C MET A 566 1.80 19.15 2.45
N PHE A 567 1.04 18.21 3.05
CA PHE A 567 1.45 17.37 4.17
C PHE A 567 2.09 18.16 5.33
N HIS A 568 1.50 19.34 5.62
CA HIS A 568 1.96 20.28 6.63
C HIS A 568 3.33 20.94 6.35
N HIS A 569 3.86 20.78 5.14
CA HIS A 569 5.03 21.55 4.70
C HIS A 569 4.60 22.95 4.28
N GLY A 570 5.31 23.96 4.76
CA GLY A 570 4.98 25.35 4.40
C GLY A 570 5.19 25.68 2.92
N ILE A 571 6.12 24.96 2.27
CA ILE A 571 6.42 25.02 0.84
C ILE A 571 6.85 23.64 0.36
N LEU A 572 6.56 23.30 -0.90
CA LEU A 572 7.02 22.07 -1.55
C LEU A 572 7.63 22.40 -2.93
N PRO A 573 8.71 21.72 -3.35
CA PRO A 573 9.23 21.85 -4.71
C PRO A 573 8.30 21.16 -5.71
N MET A 574 8.33 21.61 -6.97
CA MET A 574 7.78 20.86 -8.08
C MET A 574 8.72 19.67 -8.36
N GLY A 575 8.30 18.48 -7.98
CA GLY A 575 9.06 17.23 -8.17
C GLY A 575 8.96 16.71 -9.60
N GLU A 576 7.83 17.02 -10.28
CA GLU A 576 7.54 16.50 -11.60
C GLU A 576 6.74 17.48 -12.46
N PHE A 577 7.02 17.43 -13.75
CA PHE A 577 6.15 17.87 -14.84
C PHE A 577 6.00 16.74 -15.85
N ALA A 578 4.76 16.35 -16.13
CA ALA A 578 4.46 15.28 -17.05
C ALA A 578 3.37 15.65 -18.06
N ILE A 579 3.34 14.91 -19.18
CA ILE A 579 2.25 14.93 -20.14
C ILE A 579 1.70 13.52 -20.25
N GLY A 580 0.55 13.27 -19.61
CA GLY A 580 -0.19 12.02 -19.75
C GLY A 580 -0.67 11.86 -21.21
N THR A 581 -0.50 10.69 -21.77
CA THR A 581 -0.85 10.38 -23.16
C THR A 581 -1.91 9.29 -23.28
N ASN A 582 -2.42 8.77 -22.14
CA ASN A 582 -3.46 7.76 -22.14
C ASN A 582 -4.86 8.38 -22.29
N THR A 583 -5.12 8.91 -23.48
CA THR A 583 -6.41 9.53 -23.83
C THR A 583 -7.57 8.54 -23.80
N ILE A 584 -7.30 7.24 -23.94
CA ILE A 584 -8.31 6.17 -23.81
C ILE A 584 -8.79 6.11 -22.35
N ALA A 585 -7.87 6.16 -21.39
CA ALA A 585 -8.22 6.21 -19.96
C ALA A 585 -9.04 7.46 -19.62
N TYR A 586 -8.64 8.62 -20.13
CA TYR A 586 -9.39 9.88 -19.97
C TYR A 586 -10.85 9.77 -20.45
N VAL A 587 -11.04 9.25 -21.66
CA VAL A 587 -12.39 9.10 -22.24
C VAL A 587 -13.21 8.04 -21.47
N ALA A 588 -12.58 6.93 -21.08
CA ALA A 588 -13.24 5.88 -20.30
C ALA A 588 -13.68 6.39 -18.92
N ALA A 589 -12.83 7.16 -18.24
CA ALA A 589 -13.14 7.75 -16.94
C ALA A 589 -14.40 8.60 -16.98
N ARG A 590 -14.52 9.46 -18.00
CA ARG A 590 -15.69 10.32 -18.22
C ARG A 590 -16.94 9.55 -18.68
N LYS A 591 -16.77 8.61 -19.60
CA LYS A 591 -17.87 7.77 -20.12
C LYS A 591 -18.59 7.01 -19.02
N PHE A 592 -17.84 6.51 -18.04
CA PHE A 592 -18.37 5.72 -16.94
C PHE A 592 -18.57 6.51 -15.64
N ASP A 593 -18.23 7.80 -15.63
CA ASP A 593 -18.30 8.68 -14.44
C ASP A 593 -17.52 8.10 -13.25
N ILE A 594 -16.27 7.69 -13.51
CA ILE A 594 -15.37 7.06 -12.53
C ILE A 594 -14.08 7.85 -12.27
N GLU A 595 -14.03 9.11 -12.68
CA GLU A 595 -12.85 9.97 -12.50
C GLU A 595 -12.39 10.03 -11.02
N SER A 596 -13.36 10.12 -10.09
CA SER A 596 -13.09 10.14 -8.65
C SER A 596 -12.64 8.80 -8.05
N LYS A 597 -12.78 7.73 -8.81
CA LYS A 597 -12.54 6.36 -8.34
C LYS A 597 -11.30 5.71 -8.95
N LEU A 598 -10.70 6.35 -9.97
CA LEU A 598 -9.53 5.80 -10.62
C LEU A 598 -8.35 5.70 -9.65
N ASP A 599 -7.61 4.61 -9.77
CA ASP A 599 -6.29 4.50 -9.15
C ASP A 599 -5.33 5.54 -9.74
N ILE A 600 -4.41 6.04 -8.92
CA ILE A 600 -3.45 7.08 -9.31
C ILE A 600 -2.63 6.66 -10.53
N LEU A 601 -2.25 5.39 -10.65
CA LEU A 601 -1.49 4.86 -11.81
C LEU A 601 -2.18 5.10 -13.15
N ILE A 602 -3.52 5.19 -13.15
CA ILE A 602 -4.32 5.46 -14.35
C ILE A 602 -4.65 6.96 -14.42
N ALA A 603 -5.02 7.55 -13.28
CA ALA A 603 -5.49 8.93 -13.21
C ALA A 603 -4.43 9.93 -13.67
N GLU A 604 -3.17 9.78 -13.25
CA GLU A 604 -2.05 10.65 -13.64
C GLU A 604 -1.85 10.66 -15.16
N LYS A 605 -2.08 9.54 -15.84
CA LYS A 605 -1.87 9.38 -17.28
C LYS A 605 -3.01 9.95 -18.14
N THR A 606 -4.08 10.44 -17.51
CA THR A 606 -5.27 10.98 -18.21
C THR A 606 -5.12 12.44 -18.65
N GLY A 607 -4.01 13.09 -18.37
CA GLY A 607 -3.74 14.48 -18.76
C GLY A 607 -2.37 14.96 -18.34
N PRO A 608 -1.97 16.19 -18.71
CA PRO A 608 -0.76 16.78 -18.17
C PRO A 608 -0.92 16.97 -16.66
N HIS A 609 0.14 16.62 -15.90
CA HIS A 609 0.12 16.71 -14.45
C HIS A 609 1.44 17.27 -13.89
N PHE A 610 1.35 17.71 -12.64
CA PHE A 610 2.43 18.36 -11.91
C PHE A 610 2.44 17.78 -10.51
N ALA A 611 3.58 17.20 -10.10
CA ALA A 611 3.70 16.75 -8.72
C ALA A 611 4.42 17.79 -7.87
N PHE A 612 3.92 17.95 -6.63
CA PHE A 612 4.61 18.71 -5.60
C PHE A 612 5.12 17.77 -4.51
N GLY A 613 6.38 17.96 -4.12
CA GLY A 613 7.13 17.12 -3.21
C GLY A 613 8.41 16.56 -3.81
N ASP A 614 8.70 15.30 -3.51
CA ASP A 614 9.90 14.60 -3.97
C ASP A 614 9.84 14.33 -5.49
N THR A 615 11.00 14.12 -6.11
CA THR A 615 11.06 13.72 -7.54
C THR A 615 10.67 12.25 -7.70
N CYS A 616 10.28 11.83 -8.91
CA CYS A 616 10.01 10.43 -9.25
C CYS A 616 11.22 9.51 -9.03
N TYR A 617 12.42 10.08 -8.99
CA TYR A 617 13.69 9.37 -8.75
C TYR A 617 14.16 9.46 -7.31
N SER A 618 13.32 9.89 -6.39
CA SER A 618 13.66 10.07 -4.97
C SER A 618 14.41 8.87 -4.40
N ARG A 619 15.63 9.13 -3.89
CA ARG A 619 16.62 8.15 -3.40
C ARG A 619 17.25 7.23 -4.46
N ASP A 620 16.94 7.43 -5.74
CA ASP A 620 17.51 6.70 -6.90
C ASP A 620 18.10 7.63 -7.97
N GLU A 621 18.23 8.93 -7.69
CA GLU A 621 18.66 9.99 -8.61
C GLU A 621 20.06 9.76 -9.17
N ASP A 622 20.91 9.05 -8.45
CA ASP A 622 22.29 8.75 -8.88
C ASP A 622 22.38 7.53 -9.81
N ASN A 623 21.30 6.74 -9.93
CA ASN A 623 21.23 5.65 -10.90
C ASN A 623 20.91 6.20 -12.29
N LYS A 624 21.73 5.82 -13.26
CA LYS A 624 21.52 6.22 -14.64
C LYS A 624 20.40 5.40 -15.27
N THR A 625 19.50 6.10 -15.94
CA THR A 625 18.41 5.51 -16.71
C THR A 625 18.49 5.96 -18.17
N TRP A 626 17.94 5.16 -19.08
CA TRP A 626 17.96 5.42 -20.52
C TRP A 626 16.57 5.22 -21.10
N ASN A 627 16.20 6.11 -21.99
CA ASN A 627 15.00 5.95 -22.80
C ASN A 627 15.12 4.79 -23.81
N PRO A 628 13.99 4.28 -24.34
CA PRO A 628 14.02 3.22 -25.37
C PRO A 628 14.85 3.55 -26.60
N ASP A 629 15.06 4.83 -26.93
CA ASP A 629 15.91 5.31 -28.02
C ASP A 629 17.42 5.29 -27.68
N GLY A 630 17.78 4.95 -26.43
CA GLY A 630 19.16 4.86 -25.95
C GLY A 630 19.76 6.16 -25.42
N LYS A 631 19.00 7.26 -25.35
CA LYS A 631 19.45 8.51 -24.71
C LYS A 631 19.40 8.40 -23.18
N GLU A 632 20.45 8.89 -22.51
CA GLU A 632 20.49 8.98 -21.04
C GLU A 632 19.53 10.07 -20.56
N LEU A 633 18.65 9.75 -19.62
CA LEU A 633 17.83 10.74 -18.92
C LEU A 633 18.70 11.51 -17.92
N ILE A 634 18.76 12.82 -18.07
CA ILE A 634 19.56 13.69 -17.17
C ILE A 634 18.73 14.38 -16.09
N ALA A 635 17.45 14.57 -16.31
CA ALA A 635 16.54 15.29 -15.42
C ALA A 635 15.95 14.38 -14.31
N ARG A 636 16.82 13.76 -13.50
CA ARG A 636 16.44 12.86 -12.39
C ARG A 636 16.43 13.56 -11.03
N SER A 637 17.00 14.77 -10.96
CA SER A 637 17.07 15.55 -9.72
C SER A 637 16.77 17.02 -9.98
N ASN A 638 16.44 17.74 -8.93
CA ASN A 638 16.37 19.19 -8.89
C ASN A 638 17.30 19.73 -7.79
N SER A 639 17.39 21.05 -7.65
CA SER A 639 18.29 21.69 -6.66
C SER A 639 17.96 21.32 -5.20
N ILE A 640 16.73 20.90 -4.89
CA ILE A 640 16.36 20.44 -3.54
C ILE A 640 16.80 18.99 -3.34
N SER A 641 16.47 18.08 -4.24
CA SER A 641 16.87 16.66 -4.10
C SER A 641 18.40 16.49 -4.18
N ASP A 642 19.12 17.42 -4.82
CA ASP A 642 20.58 17.45 -4.84
C ASP A 642 21.22 17.76 -3.48
N LEU A 643 20.46 18.34 -2.53
CA LEU A 643 20.90 18.52 -1.14
C LEU A 643 21.20 17.18 -0.44
N ARG A 644 20.73 16.04 -0.97
CA ARG A 644 21.07 14.70 -0.43
C ARG A 644 22.57 14.47 -0.25
N LYS A 645 23.41 15.18 -1.04
CA LYS A 645 24.87 15.06 -1.02
C LYS A 645 25.52 15.92 0.08
N SER A 646 24.83 16.94 0.61
CA SER A 646 25.36 17.90 1.58
C SER A 646 24.51 18.03 2.83
N GLU A 647 23.18 18.05 2.68
CA GLU A 647 22.19 18.23 3.74
C GLU A 647 21.03 17.22 3.57
N PRO A 648 21.26 15.91 3.79
CA PRO A 648 20.28 14.84 3.47
C PRO A 648 18.89 15.06 4.10
N ASP A 649 18.84 15.64 5.29
CA ASP A 649 17.59 15.89 6.02
C ASP A 649 16.71 16.97 5.36
N LYS A 650 17.23 17.70 4.38
CA LYS A 650 16.52 18.74 3.63
C LYS A 650 16.16 18.34 2.20
N ALA A 651 16.64 17.19 1.75
CA ALA A 651 16.52 16.76 0.36
C ALA A 651 15.17 16.13 0.03
N TYR A 652 14.47 15.60 1.03
CA TYR A 652 13.26 14.82 0.85
C TYR A 652 12.16 15.23 1.82
N PHE A 653 10.93 15.26 1.30
CA PHE A 653 9.73 15.63 2.04
C PHE A 653 8.90 14.40 2.42
N GLY A 654 9.11 13.26 1.75
CA GLY A 654 8.35 12.03 1.96
C GLY A 654 6.93 12.09 1.37
N CYS A 655 6.70 12.99 0.43
CA CYS A 655 5.44 13.11 -0.30
C CYS A 655 5.69 13.42 -1.79
N HIS A 656 4.75 13.02 -2.63
CA HIS A 656 4.70 13.27 -4.07
C HIS A 656 3.22 13.26 -4.46
N THR A 657 2.68 14.42 -4.85
CA THR A 657 1.24 14.56 -5.11
C THR A 657 0.99 15.11 -6.50
N ASP A 658 0.42 14.27 -7.36
CA ASP A 658 0.09 14.59 -8.75
C ASP A 658 -1.21 15.38 -8.85
N ILE A 659 -1.17 16.47 -9.62
CA ILE A 659 -2.31 17.32 -9.92
C ILE A 659 -2.49 17.37 -11.43
N THR A 660 -3.50 16.67 -11.93
CA THR A 660 -3.77 16.53 -13.36
C THR A 660 -4.70 17.63 -13.85
N ILE A 661 -4.35 18.27 -14.98
CA ILE A 661 -5.25 19.16 -15.72
C ILE A 661 -6.00 18.34 -16.77
N PRO A 662 -7.35 18.29 -16.74
CA PRO A 662 -8.13 17.61 -17.76
C PRO A 662 -7.95 18.28 -19.15
N TYR A 663 -7.98 17.48 -20.24
CA TYR A 663 -7.77 18.00 -21.59
C TYR A 663 -8.78 19.09 -22.01
N ASP A 664 -10.00 19.05 -21.51
CA ASP A 664 -11.03 20.06 -21.79
C ASP A 664 -10.80 21.40 -21.08
N GLU A 665 -9.93 21.43 -20.06
CA GLU A 665 -9.46 22.65 -19.39
C GLU A 665 -8.12 23.16 -19.91
N LEU A 666 -7.45 22.37 -20.77
CA LEU A 666 -6.10 22.66 -21.27
C LEU A 666 -6.14 23.49 -22.56
N GLY A 667 -5.53 24.66 -22.54
CA GLY A 667 -5.38 25.56 -23.70
C GLY A 667 -4.21 25.12 -24.58
N SER A 668 -2.99 25.15 -24.05
CA SER A 668 -1.79 24.76 -24.81
C SER A 668 -0.67 24.22 -23.96
N ILE A 669 0.17 23.39 -24.57
CA ILE A 669 1.52 23.05 -24.12
C ILE A 669 2.49 23.32 -25.26
N GLU A 670 3.49 24.13 -25.01
CA GLU A 670 4.49 24.54 -25.99
C GLU A 670 5.91 24.40 -25.43
N ALA A 671 6.83 23.85 -26.21
CA ALA A 671 8.27 23.93 -25.96
C ALA A 671 8.81 25.23 -26.56
N VAL A 672 9.52 26.02 -25.76
CA VAL A 672 10.07 27.31 -26.19
C VAL A 672 11.58 27.22 -26.28
N ARG A 673 12.13 27.48 -27.46
CA ARG A 673 13.56 27.42 -27.75
C ARG A 673 14.30 28.69 -27.29
N ALA A 674 15.60 28.62 -27.27
CA ALA A 674 16.49 29.75 -26.87
C ALA A 674 16.33 30.98 -27.77
N ASP A 675 15.95 30.82 -29.04
CA ASP A 675 15.66 31.91 -29.97
C ASP A 675 14.25 32.48 -29.84
N GLY A 676 13.43 31.96 -28.90
CA GLY A 676 12.05 32.33 -28.68
C GLY A 676 11.04 31.67 -29.62
N SER A 677 11.48 30.82 -30.57
CA SER A 677 10.56 30.05 -31.39
C SER A 677 9.87 28.97 -30.56
N ARG A 678 8.65 28.56 -30.97
CA ARG A 678 7.78 27.68 -30.23
C ARG A 678 7.44 26.43 -31.03
N ILE A 679 7.39 25.30 -30.34
CA ILE A 679 6.84 24.05 -30.87
C ILE A 679 5.58 23.75 -30.05
N THR A 680 4.43 23.80 -30.72
CA THR A 680 3.15 23.48 -30.07
C THR A 680 2.94 21.98 -30.06
N ILE A 681 2.77 21.39 -28.87
CA ILE A 681 2.51 19.98 -28.65
C ILE A 681 1.02 19.73 -28.54
N ILE A 682 0.37 20.51 -27.66
CA ILE A 682 -1.08 20.48 -27.44
C ILE A 682 -1.66 21.86 -27.69
N LYS A 683 -2.80 21.90 -28.34
CA LYS A 683 -3.60 23.12 -28.57
C LYS A 683 -5.08 22.82 -28.38
N ASP A 684 -5.77 23.63 -27.58
CA ASP A 684 -7.19 23.47 -27.25
C ASP A 684 -7.54 22.05 -26.75
N GLY A 685 -6.67 21.42 -25.96
CA GLY A 685 -6.83 20.08 -25.43
C GLY A 685 -6.59 18.95 -26.43
N ARG A 686 -6.06 19.23 -27.62
CA ARG A 686 -5.75 18.26 -28.67
C ARG A 686 -4.27 18.20 -28.97
N PHE A 687 -3.73 17.01 -29.19
CA PHE A 687 -2.38 16.83 -29.68
C PHE A 687 -2.28 17.30 -31.13
N VAL A 688 -1.38 18.23 -31.40
CA VAL A 688 -1.19 18.83 -32.74
C VAL A 688 0.20 18.59 -33.31
N LEU A 689 1.10 18.00 -32.52
CA LEU A 689 2.44 17.66 -32.94
C LEU A 689 2.39 16.49 -33.96
N PRO A 690 3.10 16.56 -35.10
CA PRO A 690 3.20 15.43 -36.04
C PRO A 690 3.70 14.17 -35.36
N GLY A 691 3.03 13.03 -35.60
CA GLY A 691 3.31 11.74 -34.98
C GLY A 691 2.49 11.44 -33.71
N THR A 692 1.66 12.37 -33.26
CA THR A 692 0.80 12.20 -32.07
C THR A 692 -0.69 12.07 -32.41
N GLU A 693 -1.04 11.99 -33.68
CA GLU A 693 -2.44 12.00 -34.18
C GLU A 693 -3.28 10.85 -33.61
N GLU A 694 -2.63 9.72 -33.33
CA GLU A 694 -3.28 8.53 -32.74
C GLU A 694 -3.95 8.85 -31.42
N LEU A 695 -3.33 9.71 -30.59
CA LEU A 695 -3.84 10.09 -29.27
C LEU A 695 -5.20 10.82 -29.35
N ASN A 696 -5.50 11.47 -30.48
CA ASN A 696 -6.78 12.16 -30.66
C ASN A 696 -7.94 11.22 -30.99
N LYS A 697 -7.67 9.99 -31.44
CA LYS A 697 -8.74 9.06 -31.85
C LYS A 697 -9.71 8.73 -30.72
N ALA A 698 -9.25 8.67 -29.49
CA ALA A 698 -10.12 8.43 -28.34
C ALA A 698 -11.15 9.56 -28.16
N PHE A 699 -10.72 10.81 -28.33
CA PHE A 699 -11.61 11.98 -28.26
C PHE A 699 -12.63 12.02 -29.42
N ASP A 700 -12.26 11.52 -30.60
CA ASP A 700 -13.12 11.52 -31.78
C ASP A 700 -14.17 10.40 -31.74
N ALA A 701 -13.95 9.38 -30.93
CA ALA A 701 -14.84 8.23 -30.76
C ALA A 701 -15.80 8.38 -29.56
N SER A 702 -15.66 9.44 -28.76
CA SER A 702 -16.42 9.71 -27.53
C SER A 702 -17.72 10.48 -27.78
#